data_6121c78238bf28de85a178cf2986239d
#
_entry.id   6121c78238bf28de85a178cf2986239d
#
_cell.length_a   1.000
_cell.length_b   1.000
_cell.length_c   1.000
_cell.angle_alpha   90.00
_cell.angle_beta   90.00
_cell.angle_gamma   90.00
#
_symmetry.space_group_name_H-M   'P 1'
#
loop_
_entity.id
_entity.type
_entity.pdbx_description
1 polymer ?
#
loop_
_entity_poly.entity_id
_entity_poly.type
_entity_poly.pdbx_seq_one_letter_code
_entity_poly.pdbx_strand_id
1 'polypeptide(L)'
;MKLLSTFYAWSIVSAAIVGVDFGHKFTKAMMVAPGIHFEIIPTDGGNRKDLSAIYVDPKVSEGSLENAERAYGSQIGSLCSRSPETCAANLKSLLGKTIEDPWVKQYMQQNPQFRIVAGKERPNAISFELGRSGSTFTFSAEELAAMSLAELKERVIKALTHHPQARAIAEDVAISIPPFANQFSRLAYRDALSLANYSSVLGLVDEGCAAALAYVSDRKFANEEYDGKKVHQIIYDVGAGSTTATLFSITPFQNGSVYLDVESVGYDDTFGGELLTKKVYDILYEKFLEKFDLDKSYEMPFRLAARLYESAEKAKTILSANADSKVSLESFWNEEDFKTVISRQEFEEASTQLIERVVKPISDALENSPTGPKTIADIESVILNGGATRTPFIQKKLIEHLGEGKLSKVLNADEACAYGTTIRAYQLKTITTSGTDIILNDRILSDFEISLNSSSEKRLVFAKGSTAGTKSLVNLGQVTGDRISIGLHENNQFYGSYNVTRLSSRASDLTCPANDVSLYADFALGEDKIFYLDSLFVNCTSSDIIPESQIDDKNTTSSNSTTKRVAKTKSRVMVPSISYSSLRPYNSTEKKRFMASLSHLKELEKDKIVLEHTRNVLEGTCYSLRFYIDDHYDVLLENLGESVLEEYQTKAGDMIDWVDYESGSLTLKEIEEKLNSVKEIRQALESTVKMLDSDLSLSTLEDLLAEGTELAQSVQDYLLEFGNQTKQVRDKYESENFDFETENEKIMKKIYGVGQKEQFDLEKHFLDFKQALKELTEMVGLSKSKFEDLASQEKFEVSETVSSLTREMVNDVQILQKQHEQRITYLLTRLEKLKERKEQKLLKAKLK
;
A
#
# COMPACT_ATOMS: atom_id res chain seq x y z
N MET A 1 -15.33 -22.24 -2.42
CA MET A 1 -14.83 -23.06 -1.30
C MET A 1 -13.50 -23.76 -1.57
N LYS A 2 -13.05 -23.99 -2.78
CA LYS A 2 -11.72 -24.60 -3.08
C LYS A 2 -10.55 -23.60 -3.01
N LEU A 3 -10.76 -22.31 -3.22
CA LEU A 3 -9.75 -21.25 -2.92
C LEU A 3 -9.37 -21.21 -1.43
N LEU A 4 -10.23 -21.69 -0.54
CA LEU A 4 -9.97 -21.79 0.90
C LEU A 4 -9.00 -22.95 1.29
N SER A 5 -8.84 -23.98 0.45
CA SER A 5 -7.96 -25.12 0.76
C SER A 5 -6.48 -24.92 0.39
N THR A 6 -6.18 -23.93 -0.46
CA THR A 6 -4.79 -23.58 -0.85
C THR A 6 -4.05 -22.73 0.18
N PHE A 7 -4.76 -22.19 1.18
CA PHE A 7 -4.15 -21.36 2.23
C PHE A 7 -3.22 -22.08 3.20
N TYR A 8 -3.20 -23.41 3.23
CA TYR A 8 -2.29 -24.18 4.11
C TYR A 8 -0.85 -24.33 3.59
N ALA A 9 -0.56 -23.93 2.34
CA ALA A 9 0.81 -23.98 1.79
C ALA A 9 1.65 -22.69 2.06
N TRP A 10 1.15 -21.80 2.90
CA TRP A 10 1.64 -20.43 3.14
C TRP A 10 2.82 -20.29 4.09
N SER A 11 3.67 -21.28 4.25
CA SER A 11 4.87 -21.14 5.08
C SER A 11 6.02 -20.31 4.46
N ILE A 12 5.86 -19.76 3.24
CA ILE A 12 6.93 -19.06 2.52
C ILE A 12 6.62 -17.56 2.27
N VAL A 13 5.36 -17.14 2.25
CA VAL A 13 5.01 -15.71 2.04
C VAL A 13 4.89 -15.00 3.38
N SER A 14 5.91 -14.23 3.72
CA SER A 14 5.95 -13.49 4.99
C SER A 14 5.48 -12.03 4.88
N ALA A 15 5.29 -11.51 3.67
CA ALA A 15 4.87 -10.14 3.39
C ALA A 15 3.45 -10.10 2.83
N ALA A 16 2.73 -9.01 3.08
CA ALA A 16 1.45 -8.75 2.45
C ALA A 16 1.63 -8.44 0.96
N ILE A 17 0.68 -8.89 0.15
CA ILE A 17 0.55 -8.53 -1.27
C ILE A 17 -0.53 -7.46 -1.36
N VAL A 18 -0.21 -6.35 -2.01
CA VAL A 18 -1.09 -5.19 -2.13
C VAL A 18 -1.45 -4.96 -3.59
N GLY A 19 -2.74 -4.88 -3.88
CA GLY A 19 -3.25 -4.42 -5.17
C GLY A 19 -3.82 -3.02 -5.03
N VAL A 20 -3.33 -2.10 -5.86
CA VAL A 20 -3.72 -0.68 -5.83
C VAL A 20 -4.51 -0.34 -7.09
N ASP A 21 -5.70 0.17 -6.92
CA ASP A 21 -6.43 0.92 -7.93
C ASP A 21 -6.11 2.41 -7.76
N PHE A 22 -5.10 2.88 -8.51
CA PHE A 22 -4.72 4.29 -8.56
C PHE A 22 -5.63 5.01 -9.56
N GLY A 23 -6.86 5.31 -9.11
CA GLY A 23 -7.88 5.92 -9.96
C GLY A 23 -7.63 7.41 -10.23
N HIS A 24 -8.26 7.94 -11.28
CA HIS A 24 -8.15 9.35 -11.64
C HIS A 24 -8.66 10.28 -10.52
N LYS A 25 -9.78 9.92 -9.87
CA LYS A 25 -10.38 10.68 -8.76
C LYS A 25 -10.22 10.02 -7.40
N PHE A 26 -10.28 8.71 -7.34
CA PHE A 26 -10.19 7.97 -6.08
C PHE A 26 -9.19 6.82 -6.20
N THR A 27 -8.33 6.73 -5.20
CA THR A 27 -7.44 5.58 -4.99
C THR A 27 -8.07 4.61 -4.01
N LYS A 28 -7.94 3.32 -4.28
CA LYS A 28 -8.35 2.23 -3.41
C LYS A 28 -7.26 1.18 -3.39
N ALA A 29 -7.14 0.48 -2.31
CA ALA A 29 -6.20 -0.62 -2.21
C ALA A 29 -6.82 -1.80 -1.46
N MET A 30 -6.41 -2.98 -1.86
CA MET A 30 -6.77 -4.22 -1.20
C MET A 30 -5.51 -5.00 -0.89
N MET A 31 -5.49 -5.72 0.21
CA MET A 31 -4.37 -6.57 0.58
C MET A 31 -4.81 -8.01 0.79
N VAL A 32 -3.84 -8.91 0.67
CA VAL A 32 -3.94 -10.32 1.09
C VAL A 32 -2.64 -10.69 1.80
N ALA A 33 -2.76 -11.37 2.96
CA ALA A 33 -1.60 -11.76 3.76
C ALA A 33 -1.88 -13.08 4.50
N PRO A 34 -0.89 -13.73 5.12
CA PRO A 34 -1.12 -14.89 5.93
C PRO A 34 -2.15 -14.65 7.04
N GLY A 35 -3.26 -15.39 7.00
CA GLY A 35 -4.38 -15.22 7.93
C GLY A 35 -5.34 -14.08 7.62
N ILE A 36 -5.08 -13.29 6.57
CA ILE A 36 -5.93 -12.21 6.09
C ILE A 36 -6.41 -12.59 4.68
N HIS A 37 -7.71 -12.66 4.49
CA HIS A 37 -8.32 -12.78 3.18
C HIS A 37 -8.27 -11.43 2.45
N PHE A 38 -8.69 -11.38 1.18
CA PHE A 38 -8.76 -10.13 0.43
C PHE A 38 -9.54 -9.06 1.22
N GLU A 39 -8.82 -8.05 1.68
CA GLU A 39 -9.35 -7.00 2.55
C GLU A 39 -9.03 -5.62 1.98
N ILE A 40 -10.05 -4.74 1.92
CA ILE A 40 -9.88 -3.36 1.49
C ILE A 40 -9.15 -2.58 2.59
N ILE A 41 -8.19 -1.74 2.19
CA ILE A 41 -7.46 -0.87 3.11
C ILE A 41 -8.28 0.41 3.34
N PRO A 42 -8.79 0.63 4.56
CA PRO A 42 -9.53 1.84 4.85
C PRO A 42 -8.60 3.06 4.94
N THR A 43 -9.17 4.24 4.75
CA THR A 43 -8.52 5.50 5.10
C THR A 43 -8.52 5.69 6.62
N ASP A 44 -7.77 6.64 7.16
CA ASP A 44 -7.82 6.96 8.59
C ASP A 44 -9.22 7.39 9.07
N GLY A 45 -10.04 7.93 8.19
CA GLY A 45 -11.46 8.22 8.43
C GLY A 45 -12.42 7.03 8.23
N GLY A 46 -11.91 5.81 8.04
CA GLY A 46 -12.72 4.60 7.84
C GLY A 46 -13.37 4.46 6.46
N ASN A 47 -13.07 5.35 5.50
CA ASN A 47 -13.62 5.27 4.15
C ASN A 47 -12.88 4.20 3.33
N ARG A 48 -13.60 3.57 2.39
CA ARG A 48 -13.06 2.52 1.51
C ARG A 48 -12.34 3.04 0.27
N LYS A 49 -12.34 4.34 0.04
CA LYS A 49 -11.68 5.03 -1.07
C LYS A 49 -11.16 6.38 -0.63
N ASP A 50 -10.05 6.79 -1.21
CA ASP A 50 -9.34 8.01 -0.89
C ASP A 50 -9.27 8.94 -2.10
N LEU A 51 -9.26 10.25 -1.91
CA LEU A 51 -9.14 11.20 -3.02
C LEU A 51 -7.74 11.10 -3.63
N SER A 52 -7.66 10.90 -4.95
CA SER A 52 -6.38 10.84 -5.69
C SER A 52 -5.81 12.24 -5.95
N ALA A 53 -5.52 12.94 -4.86
CA ALA A 53 -4.91 14.26 -4.90
C ALA A 53 -3.95 14.40 -3.71
N ILE A 54 -3.11 15.40 -3.74
CA ILE A 54 -2.17 15.73 -2.68
C ILE A 54 -2.17 17.24 -2.46
N TYR A 55 -2.14 17.63 -1.20
CA TYR A 55 -1.94 19.00 -0.76
C TYR A 55 -0.51 19.16 -0.24
N VAL A 56 0.19 20.21 -0.67
CA VAL A 56 1.54 20.58 -0.18
C VAL A 56 1.61 22.08 -0.02
N ASP A 57 1.64 22.56 1.20
CA ASP A 57 1.73 23.99 1.52
C ASP A 57 3.06 24.31 2.21
N PRO A 58 3.94 25.11 1.61
CA PRO A 58 5.11 25.68 2.29
C PRO A 58 4.65 26.76 3.25
N LYS A 59 4.56 26.49 4.54
CA LYS A 59 4.05 27.43 5.55
C LYS A 59 4.93 28.67 5.79
N VAL A 60 6.17 28.69 5.34
CA VAL A 60 7.14 29.77 5.60
C VAL A 60 7.80 30.19 4.30
N SER A 61 8.12 31.49 4.22
CA SER A 61 8.74 32.16 3.07
C SER A 61 10.14 31.66 2.65
N GLU A 62 10.75 30.79 3.42
CA GLU A 62 12.07 30.23 3.15
C GLU A 62 12.00 28.78 2.65
N GLY A 63 11.26 28.47 1.63
CA GLY A 63 11.35 27.28 0.76
C GLY A 63 11.97 25.97 1.28
N SER A 64 12.06 25.77 2.60
CA SER A 64 12.54 24.53 3.21
C SER A 64 11.42 23.52 3.30
N LEU A 65 11.65 22.31 2.76
CA LEU A 65 10.74 21.17 2.90
C LEU A 65 10.42 20.84 4.37
N GLU A 66 11.28 21.21 5.30
CA GLU A 66 11.13 21.00 6.74
C GLU A 66 9.90 21.70 7.32
N ASN A 67 9.47 22.79 6.68
CA ASN A 67 8.30 23.56 7.08
C ASN A 67 7.06 23.30 6.19
N ALA A 68 7.12 22.31 5.29
CA ALA A 68 5.97 21.96 4.47
C ALA A 68 4.91 21.20 5.27
N GLU A 69 3.65 21.47 4.98
CA GLU A 69 2.52 20.67 5.42
C GLU A 69 2.02 19.86 4.23
N ARG A 70 1.89 18.55 4.42
CA ARG A 70 1.27 17.67 3.43
C ARG A 70 -0.03 17.09 4.00
N ALA A 71 -1.00 16.91 3.12
CA ALA A 71 -2.22 16.19 3.45
C ALA A 71 -2.64 15.29 2.29
N TYR A 72 -3.35 14.22 2.62
CA TYR A 72 -3.80 13.19 1.69
C TYR A 72 -5.27 12.88 1.91
N GLY A 73 -5.90 12.32 0.89
CA GLY A 73 -7.21 11.70 1.01
C GLY A 73 -8.37 12.64 1.29
N SER A 74 -9.28 12.22 2.14
CA SER A 74 -10.54 12.94 2.37
C SER A 74 -10.36 14.31 3.02
N GLN A 75 -9.26 14.52 3.73
CA GLN A 75 -8.99 15.79 4.41
C GLN A 75 -8.66 16.93 3.44
N ILE A 76 -8.14 16.62 2.26
CA ILE A 76 -7.65 17.62 1.32
C ILE A 76 -8.76 18.32 0.51
N GLY A 77 -9.97 17.75 0.43
CA GLY A 77 -11.06 18.36 -0.34
C GLY A 77 -11.32 19.81 0.08
N SER A 78 -11.43 20.06 1.38
CA SER A 78 -11.63 21.41 1.93
C SER A 78 -10.37 22.28 1.83
N LEU A 79 -9.17 21.70 1.92
CA LEU A 79 -7.90 22.42 1.77
C LEU A 79 -7.72 22.90 0.33
N CYS A 80 -7.93 22.01 -0.63
CA CYS A 80 -7.82 22.33 -2.07
C CYS A 80 -8.89 23.33 -2.54
N SER A 81 -10.09 23.30 -1.96
CA SER A 81 -11.10 24.30 -2.27
C SER A 81 -10.74 25.70 -1.75
N ARG A 82 -9.94 25.79 -0.67
CA ARG A 82 -9.48 27.05 -0.10
C ARG A 82 -8.19 27.58 -0.72
N SER A 83 -7.28 26.67 -1.07
CA SER A 83 -5.95 26.98 -1.62
C SER A 83 -5.62 26.01 -2.77
N PRO A 84 -6.28 26.16 -3.93
CA PRO A 84 -6.07 25.22 -5.06
C PRO A 84 -4.64 25.23 -5.61
N GLU A 85 -3.89 26.33 -5.43
CA GLU A 85 -2.49 26.45 -5.83
C GLU A 85 -1.51 25.58 -5.03
N THR A 86 -1.96 24.99 -3.93
CA THR A 86 -1.17 24.06 -3.11
C THR A 86 -1.52 22.60 -3.37
N CYS A 87 -2.36 22.34 -4.37
CA CYS A 87 -2.87 21.03 -4.66
C CYS A 87 -2.44 20.49 -6.00
N ALA A 88 -2.25 19.17 -6.08
CA ALA A 88 -2.12 18.44 -7.32
C ALA A 88 -3.14 17.30 -7.34
N ALA A 89 -3.83 17.14 -8.47
CA ALA A 89 -4.82 16.10 -8.68
C ALA A 89 -4.66 15.48 -10.07
N ASN A 90 -5.42 14.41 -10.32
CA ASN A 90 -5.49 13.75 -11.64
C ASN A 90 -4.15 13.20 -12.13
N LEU A 91 -3.24 12.88 -11.18
CA LEU A 91 -1.87 12.43 -11.45
C LEU A 91 -1.83 11.22 -12.38
N LYS A 92 -2.80 10.31 -12.26
CA LYS A 92 -2.94 9.10 -13.10
C LYS A 92 -2.80 9.41 -14.59
N SER A 93 -3.51 10.41 -15.06
CA SER A 93 -3.55 10.76 -16.49
C SER A 93 -2.33 11.54 -16.99
N LEU A 94 -1.49 11.99 -16.06
CA LEU A 94 -0.27 12.77 -16.35
C LEU A 94 1.01 11.93 -16.33
N LEU A 95 0.96 10.73 -15.71
CA LEU A 95 2.12 9.85 -15.61
C LEU A 95 2.64 9.42 -16.99
N GLY A 96 3.91 9.71 -17.25
CA GLY A 96 4.59 9.39 -18.50
C GLY A 96 4.21 10.23 -19.70
N LYS A 97 3.45 11.30 -19.50
CA LYS A 97 3.20 12.34 -20.53
C LYS A 97 4.24 13.44 -20.45
N THR A 98 4.40 14.15 -21.55
CA THR A 98 5.29 15.31 -21.63
C THR A 98 4.48 16.61 -21.60
N ILE A 99 5.11 17.71 -21.23
CA ILE A 99 4.45 19.02 -21.19
C ILE A 99 3.97 19.49 -22.57
N GLU A 100 4.57 18.97 -23.64
CA GLU A 100 4.20 19.26 -25.03
C GLU A 100 3.02 18.40 -25.55
N ASP A 101 2.62 17.38 -24.81
CA ASP A 101 1.49 16.53 -25.19
C ASP A 101 0.20 17.36 -25.37
N PRO A 102 -0.51 17.23 -26.50
CA PRO A 102 -1.74 17.98 -26.75
C PRO A 102 -2.81 17.79 -25.66
N TRP A 103 -2.93 16.59 -25.11
CA TRP A 103 -3.84 16.29 -24.01
C TRP A 103 -3.47 17.08 -22.75
N VAL A 104 -2.16 17.18 -22.45
CA VAL A 104 -1.67 17.96 -21.29
C VAL A 104 -1.93 19.44 -21.47
N LYS A 105 -1.73 19.99 -22.68
CA LYS A 105 -2.06 21.38 -22.98
C LYS A 105 -3.55 21.68 -22.80
N GLN A 106 -4.41 20.78 -23.23
CA GLN A 106 -5.86 20.89 -23.00
C GLN A 106 -6.20 20.78 -21.51
N TYR A 107 -5.58 19.86 -20.80
CA TYR A 107 -5.74 19.70 -19.34
C TYR A 107 -5.36 20.98 -18.59
N MET A 108 -4.22 21.60 -18.93
CA MET A 108 -3.79 22.87 -18.32
C MET A 108 -4.79 24.02 -18.58
N GLN A 109 -5.38 24.07 -19.77
CA GLN A 109 -6.41 25.07 -20.09
C GLN A 109 -7.70 24.86 -19.29
N GLN A 110 -8.07 23.59 -19.04
CA GLN A 110 -9.27 23.23 -18.26
C GLN A 110 -9.06 23.35 -16.76
N ASN A 111 -7.81 23.29 -16.28
CA ASN A 111 -7.43 23.31 -14.88
C ASN A 111 -6.38 24.40 -14.59
N PRO A 112 -6.70 25.69 -14.83
CA PRO A 112 -5.72 26.79 -14.70
C PRO A 112 -5.27 27.03 -13.26
N GLN A 113 -5.96 26.45 -12.27
CA GLN A 113 -5.57 26.48 -10.86
C GLN A 113 -4.30 25.68 -10.57
N PHE A 114 -3.96 24.70 -11.40
CA PHE A 114 -2.74 23.92 -11.26
C PHE A 114 -1.60 24.53 -12.05
N ARG A 115 -0.54 24.88 -11.36
CA ARG A 115 0.68 25.40 -12.01
C ARG A 115 1.53 24.23 -12.48
N ILE A 116 1.39 23.88 -13.77
CA ILE A 116 2.15 22.83 -14.42
C ILE A 116 3.30 23.44 -15.19
N VAL A 117 4.50 22.95 -14.95
CA VAL A 117 5.75 23.44 -15.53
C VAL A 117 6.61 22.28 -16.04
N ALA A 118 7.62 22.58 -16.85
CA ALA A 118 8.62 21.59 -17.24
C ALA A 118 9.53 21.22 -16.07
N GLY A 119 9.88 19.96 -15.96
CA GLY A 119 10.77 19.46 -14.91
C GLY A 119 12.20 20.02 -15.05
N LYS A 120 12.84 20.35 -13.93
CA LYS A 120 14.20 20.91 -13.92
C LYS A 120 15.27 19.89 -14.36
N GLU A 121 15.21 18.67 -13.85
CA GLU A 121 16.19 17.61 -14.13
C GLU A 121 15.77 16.70 -15.30
N ARG A 122 14.48 16.68 -15.59
CA ARG A 122 13.83 15.96 -16.68
C ARG A 122 13.00 16.95 -17.48
N PRO A 123 13.60 17.75 -18.38
CA PRO A 123 12.95 18.93 -18.99
C PRO A 123 11.63 18.65 -19.72
N ASN A 124 11.42 17.41 -20.18
CA ASN A 124 10.20 17.01 -20.85
C ASN A 124 9.12 16.49 -19.87
N ALA A 125 9.49 16.22 -18.60
CA ALA A 125 8.56 15.72 -17.62
C ALA A 125 7.61 16.81 -17.14
N ILE A 126 6.39 16.40 -16.80
CA ILE A 126 5.42 17.26 -16.13
C ILE A 126 5.79 17.42 -14.67
N SER A 127 5.83 18.67 -14.22
CA SER A 127 6.00 19.00 -12.80
C SER A 127 4.93 19.99 -12.36
N PHE A 128 4.52 19.88 -11.10
CA PHE A 128 3.64 20.82 -10.44
C PHE A 128 4.47 21.79 -9.60
N GLU A 129 4.20 23.06 -9.74
CA GLU A 129 4.70 24.09 -8.84
C GLU A 129 3.63 24.35 -7.78
N LEU A 130 3.83 23.83 -6.56
CA LEU A 130 2.88 23.89 -5.46
C LEU A 130 3.31 24.93 -4.43
N GLY A 131 2.37 25.71 -3.94
CA GLY A 131 2.61 26.73 -2.94
C GLY A 131 2.05 28.10 -3.28
N ARG A 132 2.30 29.06 -2.39
CA ARG A 132 1.82 30.44 -2.54
C ARG A 132 2.92 31.34 -3.07
N SER A 133 2.55 32.54 -3.50
CA SER A 133 3.49 33.55 -4.04
C SER A 133 4.66 33.78 -3.06
N GLY A 134 5.88 33.48 -3.51
CA GLY A 134 7.12 33.63 -2.75
C GLY A 134 7.67 32.36 -2.10
N SER A 135 6.88 31.28 -2.01
CA SER A 135 7.35 29.98 -1.51
C SER A 135 6.66 28.86 -2.27
N THR A 136 7.39 28.20 -3.16
CA THR A 136 6.86 27.10 -3.98
C THR A 136 7.81 25.92 -3.99
N PHE A 137 7.23 24.72 -4.07
CA PHE A 137 7.95 23.47 -4.34
C PHE A 137 7.60 22.97 -5.73
N THR A 138 8.56 22.36 -6.39
CA THR A 138 8.35 21.75 -7.70
C THR A 138 8.56 20.25 -7.58
N PHE A 139 7.52 19.48 -7.85
CA PHE A 139 7.55 18.02 -7.87
C PHE A 139 7.04 17.49 -9.21
N SER A 140 7.64 16.43 -9.72
CA SER A 140 7.10 15.74 -10.90
C SER A 140 5.79 14.99 -10.55
N ALA A 141 5.02 14.65 -11.59
CA ALA A 141 3.82 13.85 -11.43
C ALA A 141 4.13 12.48 -10.77
N GLU A 142 5.29 11.88 -11.12
CA GLU A 142 5.75 10.63 -10.54
C GLU A 142 6.11 10.77 -9.05
N GLU A 143 6.74 11.87 -8.65
CA GLU A 143 7.08 12.15 -7.25
C GLU A 143 5.84 12.37 -6.39
N LEU A 144 4.86 13.10 -6.89
CA LEU A 144 3.58 13.32 -6.20
C LEU A 144 2.77 12.01 -6.09
N ALA A 145 2.74 11.21 -7.15
CA ALA A 145 2.14 9.87 -7.10
C ALA A 145 2.87 8.98 -6.09
N ALA A 146 4.20 9.05 -6.03
CA ALA A 146 5.01 8.30 -5.06
C ALA A 146 4.72 8.71 -3.61
N MET A 147 4.51 10.00 -3.33
CA MET A 147 4.11 10.46 -1.99
C MET A 147 2.78 9.85 -1.57
N SER A 148 1.77 9.85 -2.46
CA SER A 148 0.45 9.25 -2.18
C SER A 148 0.53 7.73 -2.01
N LEU A 149 1.36 7.05 -2.82
CA LEU A 149 1.56 5.60 -2.72
C LEU A 149 2.36 5.21 -1.47
N ALA A 150 3.30 6.05 -1.04
CA ALA A 150 4.05 5.84 0.19
C ALA A 150 3.18 6.02 1.44
N GLU A 151 2.23 6.96 1.41
CA GLU A 151 1.21 7.10 2.46
C GLU A 151 0.28 5.89 2.51
N LEU A 152 -0.16 5.41 1.35
CA LEU A 152 -0.93 4.17 1.26
C LEU A 152 -0.17 2.97 1.86
N LYS A 153 1.14 2.86 1.61
CA LYS A 153 1.99 1.81 2.18
C LYS A 153 2.00 1.84 3.71
N GLU A 154 2.07 3.03 4.32
CA GLU A 154 2.02 3.17 5.79
C GLU A 154 0.65 2.72 6.34
N ARG A 155 -0.45 3.05 5.66
CA ARG A 155 -1.79 2.58 6.05
C ARG A 155 -1.92 1.05 5.97
N VAL A 156 -1.33 0.44 4.95
CA VAL A 156 -1.26 -1.03 4.86
C VAL A 156 -0.48 -1.61 6.04
N ILE A 157 0.69 -1.06 6.36
CA ILE A 157 1.51 -1.50 7.49
C ILE A 157 0.74 -1.34 8.80
N LYS A 158 0.06 -0.21 9.01
CA LYS A 158 -0.80 0.04 10.18
C LYS A 158 -1.94 -0.99 10.28
N ALA A 159 -2.62 -1.28 9.17
CA ALA A 159 -3.67 -2.31 9.14
C ALA A 159 -3.11 -3.69 9.53
N LEU A 160 -1.93 -4.06 9.05
CA LEU A 160 -1.28 -5.32 9.38
C LEU A 160 -0.92 -5.47 10.88
N THR A 161 -0.68 -4.37 11.60
CA THR A 161 -0.38 -4.43 13.05
C THR A 161 -1.55 -4.95 13.87
N HIS A 162 -2.78 -4.85 13.37
CA HIS A 162 -3.98 -5.42 14.02
C HIS A 162 -4.14 -6.93 13.80
N HIS A 163 -3.28 -7.56 13.00
CA HIS A 163 -3.32 -8.98 12.67
C HIS A 163 -2.08 -9.73 13.22
N PRO A 164 -2.17 -10.40 14.37
CA PRO A 164 -1.00 -10.99 15.05
C PRO A 164 -0.25 -12.04 14.22
N GLN A 165 -0.91 -12.62 13.21
CA GLN A 165 -0.31 -13.66 12.34
C GLN A 165 0.41 -13.07 11.11
N ALA A 166 0.16 -11.83 10.79
CA ALA A 166 0.79 -11.13 9.67
C ALA A 166 2.02 -10.34 10.13
N ARG A 167 3.07 -10.33 9.31
CA ARG A 167 4.16 -9.39 9.52
C ARG A 167 3.76 -8.02 8.96
N ALA A 168 4.09 -6.95 9.67
CA ALA A 168 3.85 -5.57 9.24
C ALA A 168 4.81 -5.13 8.11
N ILE A 169 4.81 -5.90 7.00
CA ILE A 169 5.68 -5.68 5.84
C ILE A 169 4.80 -5.68 4.58
N ALA A 170 4.84 -4.57 3.83
CA ALA A 170 4.09 -4.34 2.61
C ALA A 170 5.04 -3.96 1.45
N GLU A 171 5.82 -4.93 0.97
CA GLU A 171 6.80 -4.73 -0.09
C GLU A 171 6.31 -5.19 -1.48
N ASP A 172 5.41 -6.16 -1.51
CA ASP A 172 4.86 -6.73 -2.74
C ASP A 172 3.63 -5.95 -3.20
N VAL A 173 3.73 -5.29 -4.35
CA VAL A 173 2.67 -4.42 -4.87
C VAL A 173 2.40 -4.69 -6.35
N ALA A 174 1.13 -4.63 -6.75
CA ALA A 174 0.71 -4.40 -8.12
C ALA A 174 -0.23 -3.19 -8.18
N ILE A 175 -0.27 -2.51 -9.31
CA ILE A 175 -1.08 -1.32 -9.52
C ILE A 175 -1.90 -1.45 -10.80
N SER A 176 -3.19 -1.05 -10.76
CA SER A 176 -3.98 -0.96 -11.98
C SER A 176 -3.64 0.30 -12.77
N ILE A 177 -3.62 0.15 -14.09
CA ILE A 177 -3.29 1.21 -15.02
C ILE A 177 -4.30 1.25 -16.18
N PRO A 178 -4.44 2.40 -16.87
CA PRO A 178 -5.25 2.44 -18.07
C PRO A 178 -4.72 1.48 -19.15
N PRO A 179 -5.58 0.75 -19.86
CA PRO A 179 -5.12 -0.21 -20.89
C PRO A 179 -4.43 0.47 -22.07
N PHE A 180 -4.72 1.75 -22.30
CA PHE A 180 -4.07 2.57 -23.34
C PHE A 180 -2.76 3.23 -22.87
N ALA A 181 -2.23 2.88 -21.69
CA ALA A 181 -0.94 3.36 -21.21
C ALA A 181 0.19 2.88 -22.13
N ASN A 182 0.92 3.83 -22.73
CA ASN A 182 2.09 3.56 -23.58
C ASN A 182 3.33 3.21 -22.75
N GLN A 183 4.45 2.94 -23.39
CA GLN A 183 5.69 2.53 -22.71
C GLN A 183 6.20 3.59 -21.73
N PHE A 184 6.09 4.88 -22.05
CA PHE A 184 6.48 5.94 -21.11
C PHE A 184 5.59 5.98 -19.87
N SER A 185 4.28 5.81 -20.03
CA SER A 185 3.35 5.76 -18.92
C SER A 185 3.62 4.56 -18.02
N ARG A 186 3.82 3.37 -18.61
CA ARG A 186 4.14 2.15 -17.84
C ARG A 186 5.44 2.30 -17.04
N LEU A 187 6.48 2.90 -17.63
CA LEU A 187 7.74 3.20 -16.93
C LEU A 187 7.55 4.22 -15.81
N ALA A 188 6.70 5.24 -16.02
CA ALA A 188 6.40 6.25 -14.99
C ALA A 188 5.66 5.66 -13.78
N TYR A 189 4.71 4.72 -13.98
CA TYR A 189 4.08 3.98 -12.88
C TYR A 189 5.09 3.15 -12.09
N ARG A 190 6.03 2.48 -12.76
CA ARG A 190 7.12 1.75 -12.09
C ARG A 190 8.03 2.68 -11.30
N ASP A 191 8.33 3.86 -11.84
CA ASP A 191 9.11 4.87 -11.15
C ASP A 191 8.37 5.38 -9.91
N ALA A 192 7.08 5.69 -9.99
CA ALA A 192 6.28 6.13 -8.84
C ALA A 192 6.28 5.09 -7.71
N LEU A 193 6.10 3.80 -8.03
CA LEU A 193 6.16 2.73 -7.04
C LEU A 193 7.57 2.58 -6.43
N SER A 194 8.61 2.69 -7.25
CA SER A 194 10.00 2.64 -6.78
C SER A 194 10.35 3.82 -5.89
N LEU A 195 9.90 5.04 -6.24
CA LEU A 195 10.08 6.26 -5.45
C LEU A 195 9.28 6.19 -4.13
N ALA A 196 8.15 5.47 -4.10
CA ALA A 196 7.37 5.16 -2.89
C ALA A 196 8.00 4.08 -2.00
N ASN A 197 9.23 3.63 -2.34
CA ASN A 197 9.97 2.61 -1.61
C ASN A 197 9.32 1.23 -1.57
N TYR A 198 8.60 0.84 -2.64
CA TYR A 198 8.23 -0.56 -2.83
C TYR A 198 9.41 -1.31 -3.46
N SER A 199 9.88 -2.36 -2.80
CA SER A 199 11.03 -3.15 -3.27
C SER A 199 10.65 -4.21 -4.31
N SER A 200 9.38 -4.60 -4.36
CA SER A 200 8.86 -5.67 -5.22
C SER A 200 7.59 -5.23 -5.95
N VAL A 201 7.78 -4.73 -7.18
CA VAL A 201 6.67 -4.42 -8.09
C VAL A 201 6.32 -5.68 -8.87
N LEU A 202 5.25 -6.36 -8.47
CA LEU A 202 4.81 -7.62 -9.06
C LEU A 202 4.24 -7.44 -10.45
N GLY A 203 3.49 -6.33 -10.70
CA GLY A 203 2.93 -6.09 -12.02
C GLY A 203 2.21 -4.75 -12.15
N LEU A 204 2.05 -4.33 -13.40
CA LEU A 204 1.12 -3.30 -13.84
C LEU A 204 -0.05 -4.02 -14.51
N VAL A 205 -1.25 -3.85 -14.02
CA VAL A 205 -2.43 -4.60 -14.47
C VAL A 205 -3.39 -3.64 -15.16
N ASP A 206 -3.77 -3.94 -16.39
CA ASP A 206 -4.76 -3.11 -17.09
C ASP A 206 -6.12 -3.18 -16.36
N GLU A 207 -6.80 -2.03 -16.18
CA GLU A 207 -8.04 -1.92 -15.38
C GLU A 207 -9.13 -2.88 -15.82
N GLY A 208 -9.34 -3.01 -17.13
CA GLY A 208 -10.32 -3.95 -17.66
C GLY A 208 -9.98 -5.41 -17.39
N CYS A 209 -8.68 -5.78 -17.44
CA CYS A 209 -8.19 -7.09 -17.05
C CYS A 209 -8.41 -7.34 -15.55
N ALA A 210 -8.11 -6.36 -14.70
CA ALA A 210 -8.37 -6.45 -13.27
C ALA A 210 -9.86 -6.65 -12.96
N ALA A 211 -10.75 -5.87 -13.58
CA ALA A 211 -12.19 -6.02 -13.41
C ALA A 211 -12.71 -7.37 -13.91
N ALA A 212 -12.17 -7.89 -15.01
CA ALA A 212 -12.51 -9.22 -15.53
C ALA A 212 -12.06 -10.34 -14.57
N LEU A 213 -10.85 -10.23 -13.99
CA LEU A 213 -10.37 -11.16 -12.97
C LEU A 213 -11.26 -11.16 -11.72
N ALA A 214 -11.65 -9.97 -11.24
CA ALA A 214 -12.59 -9.83 -10.11
C ALA A 214 -13.93 -10.51 -10.43
N TYR A 215 -14.49 -10.23 -11.60
CA TYR A 215 -15.74 -10.83 -12.05
C TYR A 215 -15.68 -12.35 -12.10
N VAL A 216 -14.64 -12.92 -12.71
CA VAL A 216 -14.47 -14.38 -12.82
C VAL A 216 -14.24 -15.03 -11.46
N SER A 217 -13.50 -14.37 -10.58
CA SER A 217 -13.25 -14.86 -9.22
C SER A 217 -14.50 -14.95 -8.36
N ASP A 218 -15.42 -14.00 -8.51
CA ASP A 218 -16.66 -13.96 -7.74
C ASP A 218 -17.80 -14.77 -8.39
N ARG A 219 -17.68 -15.08 -9.70
CA ARG A 219 -18.71 -15.83 -10.43
C ARG A 219 -18.71 -17.29 -9.96
N LYS A 220 -19.92 -17.76 -9.62
CA LYS A 220 -20.20 -19.17 -9.38
C LYS A 220 -20.66 -19.79 -10.70
N PHE A 221 -19.84 -20.64 -11.28
CA PHE A 221 -20.22 -21.40 -12.45
C PHE A 221 -21.08 -22.61 -12.06
N ALA A 222 -22.15 -22.88 -12.79
CA ALA A 222 -22.93 -24.11 -12.65
C ALA A 222 -22.12 -25.27 -13.23
N ASN A 223 -22.36 -26.51 -12.79
CA ASN A 223 -21.60 -27.68 -13.26
C ASN A 223 -21.70 -27.87 -14.78
N GLU A 224 -22.84 -27.50 -15.37
CA GLU A 224 -23.10 -27.57 -16.80
C GLU A 224 -22.30 -26.57 -17.62
N GLU A 225 -21.85 -25.46 -17.00
CA GLU A 225 -21.00 -24.43 -17.66
C GLU A 225 -19.55 -24.89 -17.82
N TYR A 226 -19.10 -25.94 -17.12
CA TYR A 226 -17.77 -26.50 -17.27
C TYR A 226 -17.66 -27.44 -18.49
N ASP A 227 -18.21 -27.01 -19.60
CA ASP A 227 -18.29 -27.76 -20.87
C ASP A 227 -17.17 -27.38 -21.88
N GLY A 228 -16.32 -26.42 -21.54
CA GLY A 228 -15.27 -25.90 -22.42
C GLY A 228 -15.78 -24.90 -23.45
N LYS A 229 -17.04 -24.44 -23.32
CA LYS A 229 -17.62 -23.46 -24.24
C LYS A 229 -17.08 -22.07 -23.95
N LYS A 230 -16.59 -21.41 -24.98
CA LYS A 230 -16.11 -20.04 -24.92
C LYS A 230 -17.26 -19.05 -24.94
N VAL A 231 -17.32 -18.15 -23.94
CA VAL A 231 -18.36 -17.11 -23.82
C VAL A 231 -17.69 -15.74 -23.78
N HIS A 232 -18.13 -14.81 -24.65
CA HIS A 232 -17.59 -13.46 -24.71
C HIS A 232 -18.42 -12.49 -23.89
N GLN A 233 -17.73 -11.58 -23.21
CA GLN A 233 -18.32 -10.53 -22.38
C GLN A 233 -17.49 -9.24 -22.50
N ILE A 234 -18.06 -8.12 -22.05
CA ILE A 234 -17.38 -6.83 -22.03
C ILE A 234 -17.43 -6.27 -20.62
N ILE A 235 -16.28 -5.85 -20.06
CA ILE A 235 -16.24 -4.89 -18.97
C ILE A 235 -16.36 -3.49 -19.59
N TYR A 236 -17.40 -2.77 -19.25
CA TYR A 236 -17.60 -1.38 -19.65
C TYR A 236 -17.39 -0.48 -18.45
N ASP A 237 -16.26 0.23 -18.43
CA ASP A 237 -15.83 1.07 -17.33
C ASP A 237 -15.92 2.54 -17.73
N VAL A 238 -16.75 3.31 -17.00
CA VAL A 238 -16.74 4.77 -17.08
C VAL A 238 -16.21 5.32 -15.77
N GLY A 239 -14.92 5.58 -15.77
CA GLY A 239 -14.20 6.20 -14.67
C GLY A 239 -14.42 7.70 -14.56
N ALA A 240 -13.60 8.38 -13.75
CA ALA A 240 -13.64 9.83 -13.67
C ALA A 240 -12.98 10.50 -14.90
N GLY A 241 -11.85 9.96 -15.39
CA GLY A 241 -11.07 10.58 -16.47
C GLY A 241 -11.26 9.94 -17.85
N SER A 242 -11.71 8.70 -17.94
CA SER A 242 -11.78 7.96 -19.20
C SER A 242 -12.90 6.93 -19.20
N THR A 243 -13.22 6.43 -20.40
CA THR A 243 -14.13 5.30 -20.64
C THR A 243 -13.39 4.21 -21.38
N THR A 244 -13.53 2.96 -20.91
CA THR A 244 -12.96 1.78 -21.56
C THR A 244 -14.00 0.68 -21.73
N ALA A 245 -13.88 -0.09 -22.81
CA ALA A 245 -14.63 -1.32 -23.04
C ALA A 245 -13.63 -2.45 -23.31
N THR A 246 -13.51 -3.39 -22.39
CA THR A 246 -12.61 -4.52 -22.48
C THR A 246 -13.37 -5.75 -22.87
N LEU A 247 -13.14 -6.23 -24.09
CA LEU A 247 -13.66 -7.50 -24.58
C LEU A 247 -12.82 -8.64 -24.01
N PHE A 248 -13.46 -9.59 -23.37
CA PHE A 248 -12.83 -10.79 -22.85
C PHE A 248 -13.71 -12.01 -23.05
N SER A 249 -13.11 -13.19 -22.99
CA SER A 249 -13.84 -14.44 -23.04
C SER A 249 -13.48 -15.34 -21.87
N ILE A 250 -14.45 -16.13 -21.45
CA ILE A 250 -14.33 -17.12 -20.39
C ILE A 250 -14.56 -18.49 -20.98
N THR A 251 -13.69 -19.44 -20.62
CA THR A 251 -13.84 -20.86 -20.99
C THR A 251 -13.65 -21.70 -19.74
N PRO A 252 -14.72 -22.16 -19.07
CA PRO A 252 -14.64 -23.06 -17.92
C PRO A 252 -14.38 -24.50 -18.40
N PHE A 253 -13.42 -25.20 -17.80
CA PHE A 253 -13.05 -26.57 -18.12
C PHE A 253 -13.49 -27.56 -17.06
N GLN A 254 -13.73 -28.81 -17.42
CA GLN A 254 -14.20 -29.89 -16.54
C GLN A 254 -13.29 -30.16 -15.32
N ASN A 255 -12.02 -29.79 -15.39
CA ASN A 255 -11.08 -29.90 -14.26
C ASN A 255 -11.28 -28.80 -13.19
N GLY A 256 -12.24 -27.90 -13.40
CA GLY A 256 -12.54 -26.78 -12.53
C GLY A 256 -11.70 -25.52 -12.79
N SER A 257 -10.79 -25.54 -13.79
CA SER A 257 -10.06 -24.34 -14.20
C SER A 257 -10.90 -23.49 -15.14
N VAL A 258 -10.64 -22.18 -15.12
CA VAL A 258 -11.29 -21.20 -15.98
C VAL A 258 -10.22 -20.47 -16.78
N TYR A 259 -10.31 -20.53 -18.11
CA TYR A 259 -9.45 -19.75 -18.98
C TYR A 259 -10.08 -18.39 -19.26
N LEU A 260 -9.38 -17.34 -18.89
CA LEU A 260 -9.76 -15.94 -19.10
C LEU A 260 -8.85 -15.33 -20.16
N ASP A 261 -9.42 -14.98 -21.33
CA ASP A 261 -8.69 -14.38 -22.46
C ASP A 261 -9.15 -12.93 -22.64
N VAL A 262 -8.29 -11.95 -22.32
CA VAL A 262 -8.54 -10.52 -22.56
C VAL A 262 -8.14 -10.21 -23.99
N GLU A 263 -9.14 -10.04 -24.88
CA GLU A 263 -8.93 -10.05 -26.32
C GLU A 263 -8.59 -8.66 -26.88
N SER A 264 -9.41 -7.65 -26.57
CA SER A 264 -9.28 -6.30 -27.13
C SER A 264 -9.85 -5.25 -26.19
N VAL A 265 -9.49 -4.00 -26.44
CA VAL A 265 -10.00 -2.85 -25.70
C VAL A 265 -10.30 -1.71 -26.69
N GLY A 266 -11.50 -1.13 -26.55
CA GLY A 266 -11.81 0.19 -27.09
C GLY A 266 -11.85 1.21 -25.97
N TYR A 267 -11.50 2.43 -26.25
CA TYR A 267 -11.41 3.46 -25.20
C TYR A 267 -11.67 4.88 -25.72
N ASP A 268 -12.00 5.76 -24.78
CA ASP A 268 -12.02 7.21 -24.92
C ASP A 268 -11.35 7.82 -23.69
N ASP A 269 -10.15 8.37 -23.85
CA ASP A 269 -9.29 8.86 -22.78
C ASP A 269 -9.65 10.28 -22.30
N THR A 270 -10.69 10.88 -22.88
CA THR A 270 -11.22 12.21 -22.54
C THR A 270 -12.70 12.20 -22.14
N PHE A 271 -13.38 11.03 -22.19
CA PHE A 271 -14.77 10.89 -21.78
C PHE A 271 -14.85 10.15 -20.44
N GLY A 272 -15.23 10.88 -19.40
CA GLY A 272 -15.40 10.33 -18.06
C GLY A 272 -16.25 11.23 -17.16
N GLY A 273 -16.36 10.88 -15.90
CA GLY A 273 -17.17 11.57 -14.91
C GLY A 273 -16.79 13.04 -14.67
N GLU A 274 -15.52 13.41 -14.88
CA GLU A 274 -15.09 14.81 -14.77
C GLU A 274 -15.63 15.68 -15.91
N LEU A 275 -15.65 15.15 -17.14
CA LEU A 275 -16.29 15.85 -18.25
C LEU A 275 -17.78 16.09 -17.96
N LEU A 276 -18.44 15.12 -17.35
CA LEU A 276 -19.84 15.26 -16.95
C LEU A 276 -20.01 16.28 -15.81
N THR A 277 -19.09 16.30 -14.83
CA THR A 277 -19.09 17.36 -13.80
C THR A 277 -18.89 18.74 -14.42
N LYS A 278 -18.01 18.84 -15.42
CA LYS A 278 -17.78 20.12 -16.14
C LYS A 278 -19.06 20.61 -16.83
N LYS A 279 -19.88 19.71 -17.42
CA LYS A 279 -21.17 20.10 -18.00
C LYS A 279 -22.12 20.67 -16.95
N VAL A 280 -22.19 20.06 -15.78
CA VAL A 280 -22.99 20.57 -14.65
C VAL A 280 -22.42 21.90 -14.12
N TYR A 281 -21.10 22.01 -14.03
CA TYR A 281 -20.41 23.26 -13.67
C TYR A 281 -20.77 24.39 -14.65
N ASP A 282 -20.72 24.14 -15.95
CA ASP A 282 -21.03 25.15 -16.98
C ASP A 282 -22.48 25.66 -16.83
N ILE A 283 -23.45 24.78 -16.59
CA ILE A 283 -24.85 25.17 -16.30
C ILE A 283 -24.93 26.04 -15.03
N LEU A 284 -24.25 25.63 -13.95
CA LEU A 284 -24.27 26.40 -12.70
C LEU A 284 -23.56 27.74 -12.85
N TYR A 285 -22.51 27.79 -13.66
CA TYR A 285 -21.79 29.02 -13.96
C TYR A 285 -22.66 30.02 -14.77
N GLU A 286 -23.37 29.55 -15.78
CA GLU A 286 -24.34 30.38 -16.51
C GLU A 286 -25.44 30.93 -15.59
N LYS A 287 -26.04 30.06 -14.74
CA LYS A 287 -27.05 30.49 -13.73
C LYS A 287 -26.48 31.48 -12.69
N PHE A 288 -25.17 31.37 -12.38
CA PHE A 288 -24.50 32.32 -11.53
C PHE A 288 -24.36 33.68 -12.21
N LEU A 289 -23.91 33.73 -13.48
CA LEU A 289 -23.81 34.98 -14.25
C LEU A 289 -25.16 35.67 -14.37
N GLU A 290 -26.22 34.92 -14.68
CA GLU A 290 -27.59 35.43 -14.78
C GLU A 290 -28.08 36.00 -13.46
N LYS A 291 -27.87 35.31 -12.36
CA LYS A 291 -28.36 35.72 -11.03
C LYS A 291 -27.74 37.03 -10.56
N PHE A 292 -26.45 37.23 -10.83
CA PHE A 292 -25.71 38.42 -10.35
C PHE A 292 -25.52 39.49 -11.45
N ASP A 293 -26.20 39.35 -12.59
CA ASP A 293 -26.15 40.25 -13.75
C ASP A 293 -24.70 40.55 -14.20
N LEU A 294 -23.90 39.45 -14.33
CA LEU A 294 -22.50 39.51 -14.72
C LEU A 294 -22.34 39.24 -16.21
N ASP A 295 -21.37 39.94 -16.86
CA ASP A 295 -21.03 39.72 -18.25
C ASP A 295 -20.40 38.32 -18.47
N LYS A 296 -20.61 37.73 -19.65
CA LYS A 296 -20.01 36.42 -20.02
C LYS A 296 -18.47 36.39 -20.04
N SER A 297 -17.84 37.59 -20.12
CA SER A 297 -16.38 37.73 -20.00
C SER A 297 -15.89 37.72 -18.55
N TYR A 298 -16.79 37.62 -17.55
CA TYR A 298 -16.39 37.56 -16.16
C TYR A 298 -15.55 36.33 -15.88
N GLU A 299 -14.35 36.52 -15.36
CA GLU A 299 -13.47 35.42 -14.92
C GLU A 299 -13.66 35.15 -13.43
N MET A 300 -14.21 34.01 -13.12
CA MET A 300 -14.43 33.62 -11.71
C MET A 300 -13.08 33.35 -11.02
N PRO A 301 -12.83 33.92 -9.83
CA PRO A 301 -11.65 33.60 -9.02
C PRO A 301 -11.55 32.10 -8.72
N PHE A 302 -10.36 31.52 -8.74
CA PHE A 302 -10.13 30.08 -8.59
C PHE A 302 -10.81 29.48 -7.35
N ARG A 303 -10.79 30.21 -6.22
CA ARG A 303 -11.45 29.78 -5.00
C ARG A 303 -12.97 29.61 -5.15
N LEU A 304 -13.62 30.52 -5.85
CA LEU A 304 -15.06 30.43 -6.12
C LEU A 304 -15.34 29.34 -7.15
N ALA A 305 -14.51 29.24 -8.20
CA ALA A 305 -14.60 28.19 -9.21
C ALA A 305 -14.47 26.79 -8.59
N ALA A 306 -13.54 26.60 -7.66
CA ALA A 306 -13.38 25.34 -6.93
C ALA A 306 -14.63 24.99 -6.09
N ARG A 307 -15.20 25.95 -5.37
CA ARG A 307 -16.45 25.76 -4.59
C ARG A 307 -17.65 25.41 -5.50
N LEU A 308 -17.74 26.09 -6.65
CA LEU A 308 -18.79 25.83 -7.64
C LEU A 308 -18.63 24.43 -8.27
N TYR A 309 -17.38 24.03 -8.57
CA TYR A 309 -17.05 22.72 -9.12
C TYR A 309 -17.39 21.59 -8.15
N GLU A 310 -17.07 21.75 -6.86
CA GLU A 310 -17.44 20.80 -5.81
C GLU A 310 -18.97 20.63 -5.72
N SER A 311 -19.71 21.75 -5.83
CA SER A 311 -21.18 21.72 -5.86
C SER A 311 -21.72 21.09 -7.12
N ALA A 312 -21.08 21.28 -8.26
CA ALA A 312 -21.43 20.62 -9.51
C ALA A 312 -21.25 19.09 -9.40
N GLU A 313 -20.19 18.62 -8.78
CA GLU A 313 -19.96 17.20 -8.53
C GLU A 313 -21.04 16.58 -7.62
N LYS A 314 -21.42 17.27 -6.54
CA LYS A 314 -22.51 16.87 -5.66
C LYS A 314 -23.84 16.84 -6.42
N ALA A 315 -24.13 17.88 -7.20
CA ALA A 315 -25.35 17.98 -8.00
C ALA A 315 -25.42 16.85 -9.04
N LYS A 316 -24.35 16.58 -9.80
CA LYS A 316 -24.25 15.46 -10.74
C LYS A 316 -24.58 14.12 -10.05
N THR A 317 -24.03 13.90 -8.87
CA THR A 317 -24.29 12.68 -8.11
C THR A 317 -25.75 12.55 -7.70
N ILE A 318 -26.38 13.65 -7.23
CA ILE A 318 -27.80 13.69 -6.89
C ILE A 318 -28.66 13.46 -8.11
N LEU A 319 -28.34 14.06 -9.25
CA LEU A 319 -29.06 13.91 -10.52
C LEU A 319 -28.99 12.48 -11.09
N SER A 320 -28.07 11.66 -10.63
CA SER A 320 -28.05 10.23 -10.99
C SER A 320 -29.25 9.47 -10.39
N ALA A 321 -29.78 9.94 -9.27
CA ALA A 321 -30.96 9.33 -8.60
C ALA A 321 -32.22 10.19 -8.72
N ASN A 322 -32.11 11.52 -8.60
CA ASN A 322 -33.22 12.46 -8.54
C ASN A 322 -33.42 13.22 -9.87
N ALA A 323 -34.62 13.75 -10.07
CA ALA A 323 -34.92 14.60 -11.23
C ALA A 323 -34.26 15.99 -11.14
N ASP A 324 -34.15 16.52 -9.91
CA ASP A 324 -33.62 17.85 -9.63
C ASP A 324 -32.59 17.80 -8.50
N SER A 325 -31.66 18.76 -8.50
CA SER A 325 -30.70 19.00 -7.44
C SER A 325 -30.69 20.47 -7.03
N LYS A 326 -30.84 20.72 -5.72
CA LYS A 326 -30.69 22.07 -5.15
C LYS A 326 -29.22 22.33 -4.86
N VAL A 327 -28.74 23.50 -5.30
CA VAL A 327 -27.39 24.01 -5.02
C VAL A 327 -27.50 25.24 -4.15
N SER A 328 -26.81 25.27 -3.01
CA SER A 328 -26.76 26.39 -2.07
C SER A 328 -25.32 26.61 -1.64
N LEU A 329 -24.77 27.78 -1.98
CA LEU A 329 -23.43 28.25 -1.60
C LEU A 329 -23.59 29.53 -0.82
N GLU A 330 -23.34 29.47 0.49
CA GLU A 330 -23.44 30.62 1.40
C GLU A 330 -22.27 31.56 1.20
N SER A 331 -22.55 32.89 1.32
CA SER A 331 -21.58 33.99 1.14
C SER A 331 -20.67 33.74 -0.09
N PHE A 332 -21.30 33.43 -1.23
CA PHE A 332 -20.57 32.98 -2.43
C PHE A 332 -19.99 34.16 -3.21
N TRP A 333 -20.79 35.23 -3.41
CA TRP A 333 -20.40 36.40 -4.19
C TRP A 333 -20.81 37.69 -3.47
N ASN A 334 -19.88 38.58 -3.16
CA ASN A 334 -20.12 39.84 -2.44
C ASN A 334 -20.99 39.66 -1.19
N GLU A 335 -20.66 38.63 -0.38
CA GLU A 335 -21.40 38.26 0.85
C GLU A 335 -22.82 37.72 0.61
N GLU A 336 -23.23 37.58 -0.65
CA GLU A 336 -24.53 37.02 -1.03
C GLU A 336 -24.47 35.53 -1.30
N ASP A 337 -25.58 34.85 -0.99
CA ASP A 337 -25.75 33.42 -1.23
C ASP A 337 -26.07 33.13 -2.71
N PHE A 338 -25.38 32.11 -3.28
CA PHE A 338 -25.79 31.56 -4.56
C PHE A 338 -26.68 30.35 -4.34
N LYS A 339 -27.98 30.50 -4.63
CA LYS A 339 -28.99 29.41 -4.53
C LYS A 339 -29.64 29.22 -5.90
N THR A 340 -29.67 27.99 -6.38
CA THR A 340 -30.30 27.62 -7.65
C THR A 340 -30.75 26.16 -7.62
N VAL A 341 -31.48 25.76 -8.65
CA VAL A 341 -31.88 24.37 -8.92
C VAL A 341 -31.39 23.99 -10.31
N ILE A 342 -30.88 22.79 -10.43
CA ILE A 342 -30.53 22.18 -11.71
C ILE A 342 -31.34 20.91 -11.89
N SER A 343 -31.94 20.74 -13.07
CA SER A 343 -32.70 19.54 -13.41
C SER A 343 -31.84 18.52 -14.16
N ARG A 344 -32.23 17.25 -14.09
CA ARG A 344 -31.65 16.19 -14.92
C ARG A 344 -31.80 16.49 -16.42
N GLN A 345 -32.93 17.06 -16.83
CA GLN A 345 -33.15 17.41 -18.22
C GLN A 345 -32.13 18.44 -18.74
N GLU A 346 -31.86 19.51 -17.99
CA GLU A 346 -30.82 20.50 -18.37
C GLU A 346 -29.43 19.84 -18.51
N PHE A 347 -29.11 18.91 -17.61
CA PHE A 347 -27.83 18.16 -17.65
C PHE A 347 -27.76 17.23 -18.88
N GLU A 348 -28.83 16.51 -19.20
CA GLU A 348 -28.92 15.62 -20.37
C GLU A 348 -28.84 16.43 -21.68
N GLU A 349 -29.53 17.56 -21.78
CA GLU A 349 -29.48 18.47 -22.93
C GLU A 349 -28.08 19.02 -23.15
N ALA A 350 -27.39 19.49 -22.11
CA ALA A 350 -26.00 19.94 -22.18
C ALA A 350 -24.99 18.82 -22.55
N SER A 351 -25.38 17.56 -22.32
CA SER A 351 -24.57 16.38 -22.59
C SER A 351 -24.87 15.71 -23.94
N THR A 352 -25.80 16.24 -24.75
CA THR A 352 -26.28 15.60 -26.00
C THR A 352 -25.12 15.29 -26.97
N GLN A 353 -24.13 16.16 -27.08
CA GLN A 353 -22.95 15.97 -27.96
C GLN A 353 -22.06 14.78 -27.50
N LEU A 354 -22.22 14.30 -26.26
CA LEU A 354 -21.44 13.20 -25.69
C LEU A 354 -22.05 11.83 -25.92
N ILE A 355 -23.31 11.76 -26.36
CA ILE A 355 -24.09 10.51 -26.44
C ILE A 355 -23.44 9.45 -27.33
N GLU A 356 -22.90 9.83 -28.50
CA GLU A 356 -22.23 8.87 -29.39
C GLU A 356 -20.91 8.35 -28.81
N ARG A 357 -20.25 9.11 -27.95
CA ARG A 357 -19.01 8.70 -27.26
C ARG A 357 -19.25 7.57 -26.25
N VAL A 358 -20.50 7.40 -25.77
CA VAL A 358 -20.87 6.32 -24.85
C VAL A 358 -20.67 4.93 -25.47
N VAL A 359 -21.06 4.75 -26.73
CA VAL A 359 -21.07 3.43 -27.37
C VAL A 359 -19.83 3.16 -28.20
N LYS A 360 -19.08 4.19 -28.60
CA LYS A 360 -17.89 4.06 -29.44
C LYS A 360 -16.85 3.07 -28.84
N PRO A 361 -16.48 3.12 -27.56
CA PRO A 361 -15.50 2.15 -27.01
C PRO A 361 -15.96 0.69 -27.16
N ILE A 362 -17.26 0.41 -27.04
CA ILE A 362 -17.78 -0.95 -27.25
C ILE A 362 -17.60 -1.38 -28.71
N SER A 363 -17.94 -0.52 -29.66
CA SER A 363 -17.79 -0.79 -31.08
C SER A 363 -16.32 -1.02 -31.45
N ASP A 364 -15.41 -0.16 -30.93
CA ASP A 364 -13.98 -0.28 -31.16
C ASP A 364 -13.42 -1.59 -30.59
N ALA A 365 -13.88 -2.02 -29.40
CA ALA A 365 -13.46 -3.29 -28.80
C ALA A 365 -13.90 -4.50 -29.63
N LEU A 366 -15.13 -4.50 -30.13
CA LEU A 366 -15.69 -5.58 -30.93
C LEU A 366 -14.98 -5.69 -32.31
N GLU A 367 -14.73 -4.55 -32.94
CA GLU A 367 -14.09 -4.50 -34.25
C GLU A 367 -12.61 -4.94 -34.20
N ASN A 368 -11.90 -4.59 -33.10
CA ASN A 368 -10.48 -4.84 -32.94
C ASN A 368 -10.13 -6.19 -32.29
N SER A 369 -11.07 -7.14 -32.19
CA SER A 369 -10.79 -8.46 -31.64
C SER A 369 -9.77 -9.23 -32.53
N PRO A 370 -8.66 -9.75 -31.95
CA PRO A 370 -7.64 -10.49 -32.69
C PRO A 370 -8.14 -11.84 -33.22
N THR A 371 -9.28 -12.32 -32.71
CA THR A 371 -9.94 -13.55 -33.18
C THR A 371 -10.97 -13.30 -34.29
N GLY A 372 -10.95 -12.10 -34.87
CA GLY A 372 -11.87 -11.58 -35.88
C GLY A 372 -12.95 -10.68 -35.27
N PRO A 373 -13.47 -9.72 -36.06
CA PRO A 373 -14.50 -8.78 -35.61
C PRO A 373 -15.70 -9.51 -35.00
N LYS A 374 -16.24 -8.94 -33.93
CA LYS A 374 -17.41 -9.44 -33.21
C LYS A 374 -18.58 -8.48 -33.37
N THR A 375 -19.77 -8.97 -33.13
CA THR A 375 -21.00 -8.19 -33.09
C THR A 375 -21.60 -8.24 -31.69
N ILE A 376 -22.58 -7.38 -31.42
CA ILE A 376 -23.29 -7.39 -30.14
C ILE A 376 -23.98 -8.76 -29.89
N ALA A 377 -24.36 -9.47 -30.95
CA ALA A 377 -24.96 -10.79 -30.83
C ALA A 377 -24.01 -11.84 -30.26
N ASP A 378 -22.69 -11.70 -30.51
CA ASP A 378 -21.67 -12.63 -30.01
C ASP A 378 -21.36 -12.44 -28.52
N ILE A 379 -21.85 -11.37 -27.89
CA ILE A 379 -21.57 -11.02 -26.51
C ILE A 379 -22.73 -11.46 -25.59
N GLU A 380 -22.40 -12.17 -24.52
CA GLU A 380 -23.41 -12.59 -23.52
C GLU A 380 -23.90 -11.39 -22.72
N SER A 381 -22.98 -10.58 -22.16
CA SER A 381 -23.31 -9.41 -21.35
C SER A 381 -22.24 -8.33 -21.38
N VAL A 382 -22.69 -7.12 -21.09
CA VAL A 382 -21.82 -5.95 -20.83
C VAL A 382 -21.93 -5.61 -19.35
N ILE A 383 -20.82 -5.77 -18.64
CA ILE A 383 -20.72 -5.64 -17.19
C ILE A 383 -20.25 -4.21 -16.87
N LEU A 384 -21.09 -3.49 -16.12
CA LEU A 384 -20.79 -2.10 -15.77
C LEU A 384 -19.77 -2.01 -14.64
N ASN A 385 -18.75 -1.20 -14.86
CA ASN A 385 -17.74 -0.79 -13.88
C ASN A 385 -17.55 0.74 -13.91
N GLY A 386 -16.95 1.31 -12.86
CA GLY A 386 -16.73 2.75 -12.74
C GLY A 386 -17.97 3.56 -12.33
N GLY A 387 -17.72 4.59 -11.50
CA GLY A 387 -18.80 5.35 -10.85
C GLY A 387 -19.70 6.14 -11.80
N ALA A 388 -19.20 6.59 -12.95
CA ALA A 388 -19.96 7.39 -13.90
C ALA A 388 -20.94 6.56 -14.74
N THR A 389 -20.85 5.23 -14.74
CA THR A 389 -21.86 4.33 -15.36
C THR A 389 -23.23 4.47 -14.70
N ARG A 390 -23.32 5.06 -13.50
CA ARG A 390 -24.57 5.34 -12.79
C ARG A 390 -25.38 6.49 -13.41
N THR A 391 -24.80 7.24 -14.35
CA THR A 391 -25.46 8.37 -15.01
C THR A 391 -26.61 7.86 -15.91
N PRO A 392 -27.86 8.38 -15.76
CA PRO A 392 -29.01 7.81 -16.42
C PRO A 392 -28.95 7.80 -17.95
N PHE A 393 -28.49 8.89 -18.59
CA PHE A 393 -28.42 8.94 -20.05
C PHE A 393 -27.38 7.95 -20.62
N ILE A 394 -26.29 7.66 -19.88
CA ILE A 394 -25.31 6.63 -20.25
C ILE A 394 -25.99 5.26 -20.27
N GLN A 395 -26.71 4.90 -19.20
CA GLN A 395 -27.40 3.62 -19.14
C GLN A 395 -28.49 3.51 -20.20
N LYS A 396 -29.24 4.59 -20.44
CA LYS A 396 -30.27 4.64 -21.50
C LYS A 396 -29.65 4.40 -22.88
N LYS A 397 -28.57 5.09 -23.22
CA LYS A 397 -27.88 4.90 -24.52
C LYS A 397 -27.29 3.50 -24.66
N LEU A 398 -26.77 2.91 -23.58
CA LEU A 398 -26.30 1.54 -23.60
C LEU A 398 -27.43 0.53 -23.85
N ILE A 399 -28.57 0.69 -23.18
CA ILE A 399 -29.75 -0.17 -23.38
C ILE A 399 -30.27 -0.04 -24.82
N GLU A 400 -30.32 1.18 -25.37
CA GLU A 400 -30.74 1.42 -26.75
C GLU A 400 -29.83 0.71 -27.76
N HIS A 401 -28.51 0.71 -27.48
CA HIS A 401 -27.51 0.13 -28.40
C HIS A 401 -27.38 -1.40 -28.28
N LEU A 402 -27.45 -1.91 -27.03
CA LEU A 402 -27.16 -3.32 -26.71
C LEU A 402 -28.44 -4.19 -26.71
N GLY A 403 -29.58 -3.58 -26.48
CA GLY A 403 -30.84 -4.25 -26.16
C GLY A 403 -31.02 -4.51 -24.66
N GLU A 404 -32.28 -4.65 -24.26
CA GLU A 404 -32.65 -5.02 -22.88
C GLU A 404 -32.08 -6.42 -22.54
N GLY A 405 -31.52 -6.57 -21.34
CA GLY A 405 -31.04 -7.86 -20.82
C GLY A 405 -29.54 -8.13 -21.01
N LYS A 406 -28.83 -7.36 -21.82
CA LYS A 406 -27.37 -7.52 -21.94
C LYS A 406 -26.57 -6.72 -20.91
N LEU A 407 -27.19 -5.76 -20.22
CA LEU A 407 -26.52 -4.91 -19.24
C LEU A 407 -26.47 -5.58 -17.87
N SER A 408 -25.29 -5.81 -17.35
CA SER A 408 -25.06 -6.46 -16.06
C SER A 408 -24.46 -5.48 -15.03
N LYS A 409 -25.00 -5.52 -13.79
CA LYS A 409 -24.59 -4.69 -12.64
C LYS A 409 -24.11 -5.54 -11.47
N VAL A 410 -23.57 -6.73 -11.74
CA VAL A 410 -23.20 -7.70 -10.70
C VAL A 410 -21.86 -7.37 -10.04
N LEU A 411 -21.05 -6.52 -10.66
CA LEU A 411 -19.71 -6.17 -10.15
C LEU A 411 -19.78 -5.03 -9.16
N ASN A 412 -18.97 -5.09 -8.11
CA ASN A 412 -18.75 -3.92 -7.24
C ASN A 412 -17.87 -2.89 -7.97
N ALA A 413 -18.50 -1.96 -8.66
CA ALA A 413 -17.87 -0.98 -9.52
C ALA A 413 -16.86 -0.03 -8.81
N ASP A 414 -16.90 0.03 -7.48
CA ASP A 414 -15.97 0.84 -6.70
C ASP A 414 -14.70 0.06 -6.30
N GLU A 415 -14.72 -1.29 -6.24
CA GLU A 415 -13.62 -2.10 -5.67
C GLU A 415 -13.05 -3.14 -6.64
N ALA A 416 -13.74 -3.42 -7.73
CA ALA A 416 -13.37 -4.50 -8.65
C ALA A 416 -11.94 -4.39 -9.19
N CYS A 417 -11.48 -3.19 -9.54
CA CYS A 417 -10.12 -3.00 -10.04
C CYS A 417 -9.07 -3.28 -8.96
N ALA A 418 -9.27 -2.83 -7.72
CA ALA A 418 -8.36 -3.13 -6.61
C ALA A 418 -8.33 -4.62 -6.30
N TYR A 419 -9.51 -5.27 -6.27
CA TYR A 419 -9.62 -6.71 -6.02
C TYR A 419 -8.94 -7.53 -7.10
N GLY A 420 -9.25 -7.30 -8.38
CA GLY A 420 -8.63 -8.01 -9.48
C GLY A 420 -7.13 -7.78 -9.60
N THR A 421 -6.66 -6.56 -9.30
CA THR A 421 -5.23 -6.25 -9.22
C THR A 421 -4.54 -7.07 -8.12
N THR A 422 -5.19 -7.23 -6.97
CA THR A 422 -4.66 -8.06 -5.87
C THR A 422 -4.64 -9.54 -6.24
N ILE A 423 -5.68 -10.04 -6.92
CA ILE A 423 -5.71 -11.41 -7.46
C ILE A 423 -4.54 -11.62 -8.43
N ARG A 424 -4.32 -10.69 -9.37
CA ARG A 424 -3.20 -10.79 -10.31
C ARG A 424 -1.84 -10.77 -9.62
N ALA A 425 -1.66 -9.87 -8.65
CA ALA A 425 -0.44 -9.81 -7.84
C ALA A 425 -0.18 -11.14 -7.11
N TYR A 426 -1.22 -11.73 -6.54
CA TYR A 426 -1.15 -13.04 -5.90
C TYR A 426 -0.75 -14.13 -6.89
N GLN A 427 -1.34 -14.18 -8.10
CA GLN A 427 -0.97 -15.12 -9.14
C GLN A 427 0.50 -14.99 -9.54
N LEU A 428 0.99 -13.76 -9.78
CA LEU A 428 2.37 -13.49 -10.16
C LEU A 428 3.39 -13.90 -9.08
N LYS A 429 3.02 -13.77 -7.81
CA LYS A 429 3.88 -14.19 -6.68
C LYS A 429 3.90 -15.69 -6.47
N THR A 430 2.80 -16.39 -6.76
CA THR A 430 2.61 -17.81 -6.41
C THR A 430 2.79 -18.78 -7.58
N ILE A 431 3.24 -18.32 -8.74
CA ILE A 431 3.42 -19.10 -9.99
C ILE A 431 4.12 -20.45 -9.77
N THR A 432 4.90 -20.63 -8.71
CA THR A 432 5.66 -21.83 -8.44
C THR A 432 4.98 -22.86 -7.53
N THR A 433 3.83 -22.58 -6.92
CA THR A 433 3.37 -23.37 -5.77
C THR A 433 2.01 -24.05 -5.81
N SER A 434 1.10 -23.73 -6.72
CA SER A 434 -0.10 -24.55 -7.02
C SER A 434 -1.16 -23.78 -7.78
N GLY A 435 -1.84 -24.49 -8.68
CA GLY A 435 -2.77 -24.00 -9.64
C GLY A 435 -3.78 -22.97 -9.12
N THR A 436 -3.73 -21.79 -9.68
CA THR A 436 -4.86 -20.88 -9.66
C THR A 436 -5.91 -21.47 -10.59
N ASP A 437 -7.15 -21.54 -10.13
CA ASP A 437 -8.26 -22.02 -10.95
C ASP A 437 -8.52 -21.10 -12.17
N ILE A 438 -7.92 -19.89 -12.21
CA ILE A 438 -8.05 -18.93 -13.32
C ILE A 438 -6.72 -18.82 -14.07
N ILE A 439 -6.73 -19.20 -15.33
CA ILE A 439 -5.59 -19.09 -16.27
C ILE A 439 -5.82 -17.84 -17.14
N LEU A 440 -5.00 -16.81 -16.91
CA LEU A 440 -5.11 -15.55 -17.63
C LEU A 440 -4.26 -15.53 -18.89
N ASN A 441 -4.86 -15.15 -20.02
CA ASN A 441 -4.19 -14.71 -21.23
C ASN A 441 -4.48 -13.22 -21.44
N ASP A 442 -3.51 -12.37 -21.11
CA ASP A 442 -3.65 -10.92 -21.29
C ASP A 442 -2.90 -10.46 -22.53
N ARG A 443 -3.61 -9.85 -23.49
CA ARG A 443 -3.07 -9.48 -24.80
C ARG A 443 -2.65 -8.01 -24.84
N ILE A 444 -1.64 -7.72 -25.67
CA ILE A 444 -1.20 -6.35 -25.93
C ILE A 444 -2.08 -5.66 -26.97
N LEU A 445 -2.19 -4.35 -26.85
CA LEU A 445 -3.00 -3.50 -27.75
C LEU A 445 -2.16 -2.81 -28.83
N SER A 446 -0.83 -2.95 -28.78
CA SER A 446 0.13 -2.25 -29.62
C SER A 446 1.02 -3.22 -30.36
N ASP A 447 1.49 -2.80 -31.55
CA ASP A 447 2.59 -3.45 -32.25
C ASP A 447 3.92 -2.97 -31.66
N PHE A 448 4.84 -3.91 -31.37
CA PHE A 448 6.21 -3.58 -30.99
C PHE A 448 7.19 -3.96 -32.07
N GLU A 449 7.96 -2.97 -32.54
CA GLU A 449 8.85 -3.07 -33.65
C GLU A 449 10.25 -2.60 -33.28
N ILE A 450 11.24 -3.04 -34.01
CA ILE A 450 12.62 -2.57 -33.92
C ILE A 450 13.13 -2.02 -35.24
N SER A 451 14.05 -1.07 -35.20
CA SER A 451 14.83 -0.62 -36.36
C SER A 451 16.32 -0.71 -36.05
N LEU A 452 17.15 -0.87 -37.06
CA LEU A 452 18.60 -0.94 -36.93
C LEU A 452 19.29 0.31 -37.46
N ASN A 453 20.21 0.88 -36.69
CA ASN A 453 21.04 2.03 -37.09
C ASN A 453 20.24 3.19 -37.72
N SER A 454 19.09 3.53 -37.09
CA SER A 454 18.17 4.58 -37.55
C SER A 454 17.61 4.36 -38.98
N SER A 455 17.58 3.09 -39.42
CA SER A 455 16.91 2.72 -40.67
C SER A 455 15.42 3.03 -40.60
N SER A 456 14.83 3.39 -41.70
CA SER A 456 13.36 3.50 -41.84
C SER A 456 12.66 2.14 -41.90
N GLU A 457 13.41 1.07 -42.17
CA GLU A 457 12.89 -0.30 -42.16
C GLU A 457 12.70 -0.75 -40.72
N LYS A 458 11.47 -1.18 -40.39
CA LYS A 458 11.10 -1.69 -39.07
C LYS A 458 10.80 -3.18 -39.19
N ARG A 459 11.17 -3.93 -38.16
CA ARG A 459 10.86 -5.34 -38.01
C ARG A 459 9.90 -5.52 -36.83
N LEU A 460 8.75 -6.13 -37.12
CA LEU A 460 7.78 -6.48 -36.11
C LEU A 460 8.36 -7.57 -35.18
N VAL A 461 8.34 -7.36 -33.88
CA VAL A 461 8.77 -8.33 -32.86
C VAL A 461 7.56 -8.95 -32.18
N PHE A 462 6.61 -8.14 -31.74
CA PHE A 462 5.33 -8.58 -31.19
C PHE A 462 4.19 -7.83 -31.86
N ALA A 463 3.30 -8.56 -32.47
CA ALA A 463 2.11 -8.00 -33.10
C ALA A 463 1.04 -7.69 -32.04
N LYS A 464 0.20 -6.69 -32.28
CA LYS A 464 -1.04 -6.46 -31.55
C LYS A 464 -1.80 -7.79 -31.41
N GLY A 465 -2.29 -8.08 -30.19
CA GLY A 465 -2.93 -9.34 -29.85
C GLY A 465 -1.98 -10.45 -29.37
N SER A 466 -0.65 -10.23 -29.34
CA SER A 466 0.30 -11.14 -28.70
C SER A 466 0.08 -11.18 -27.20
N THR A 467 0.39 -12.32 -26.57
CA THR A 467 0.25 -12.54 -25.13
C THR A 467 1.38 -11.86 -24.35
N ALA A 468 1.07 -11.17 -23.26
CA ALA A 468 2.05 -10.68 -22.31
C ALA A 468 2.85 -11.83 -21.67
N GLY A 469 4.06 -11.57 -21.20
CA GLY A 469 4.94 -12.59 -20.60
C GLY A 469 5.69 -13.44 -21.64
N THR A 470 5.69 -13.07 -22.94
CA THR A 470 6.34 -13.82 -24.01
C THR A 470 7.70 -13.25 -24.39
N LYS A 471 8.54 -14.10 -25.01
CA LYS A 471 9.87 -13.72 -25.54
C LYS A 471 9.97 -14.01 -27.02
N SER A 472 10.82 -13.26 -27.71
CA SER A 472 11.09 -13.39 -29.14
C SER A 472 12.57 -13.23 -29.45
N LEU A 473 13.19 -14.28 -29.95
CA LEU A 473 14.59 -14.26 -30.42
C LEU A 473 14.67 -13.76 -31.86
N VAL A 474 15.35 -12.62 -32.04
CA VAL A 474 15.49 -11.95 -33.34
C VAL A 474 16.95 -12.04 -33.79
N ASN A 475 17.17 -12.55 -34.98
CA ASN A 475 18.48 -12.49 -35.65
C ASN A 475 18.64 -11.10 -36.30
N LEU A 476 19.59 -10.30 -35.80
CA LEU A 476 19.85 -8.94 -36.27
C LEU A 476 20.83 -8.90 -37.50
N GLY A 477 21.35 -10.06 -37.92
CA GLY A 477 22.26 -10.17 -39.04
C GLY A 477 23.73 -10.32 -38.61
N GLN A 478 24.62 -10.31 -39.62
CA GLN A 478 26.06 -10.42 -39.41
C GLN A 478 26.63 -9.15 -38.77
N VAL A 479 27.70 -9.35 -38.00
CA VAL A 479 28.44 -8.25 -37.36
C VAL A 479 29.30 -7.56 -38.41
N THR A 480 28.86 -6.37 -38.87
CA THR A 480 29.53 -5.59 -39.92
C THR A 480 30.26 -4.33 -39.43
N GLY A 481 30.17 -4.02 -38.16
CA GLY A 481 30.78 -2.80 -37.59
C GLY A 481 30.99 -2.88 -36.09
N ASP A 482 31.57 -1.82 -35.50
CA ASP A 482 31.88 -1.74 -34.06
C ASP A 482 30.74 -1.17 -33.21
N ARG A 483 29.72 -0.63 -33.84
CA ARG A 483 28.56 -0.02 -33.17
C ARG A 483 27.26 -0.44 -33.84
N ILE A 484 26.24 -0.66 -33.04
CA ILE A 484 24.88 -0.85 -33.51
C ILE A 484 23.91 -0.13 -32.60
N SER A 485 22.89 0.46 -33.19
CA SER A 485 21.75 1.04 -32.47
C SER A 485 20.48 0.29 -32.83
N ILE A 486 19.76 -0.20 -31.83
CA ILE A 486 18.51 -0.93 -31.99
C ILE A 486 17.39 0.02 -31.51
N GLY A 487 16.71 0.64 -32.44
CA GLY A 487 15.56 1.52 -32.16
C GLY A 487 14.34 0.71 -31.72
N LEU A 488 13.62 1.24 -30.75
CA LEU A 488 12.40 0.64 -30.20
C LEU A 488 11.20 1.47 -30.61
N HIS A 489 10.15 0.82 -31.11
CA HIS A 489 8.93 1.47 -31.58
C HIS A 489 7.69 0.81 -30.99
N GLU A 490 6.71 1.61 -30.64
CA GLU A 490 5.34 1.21 -30.27
C GLU A 490 4.36 1.85 -31.26
N ASN A 491 3.56 1.04 -31.98
CA ASN A 491 2.64 1.51 -33.02
C ASN A 491 3.32 2.50 -34.01
N ASN A 492 4.48 2.12 -34.52
CA ASN A 492 5.30 2.96 -35.39
C ASN A 492 5.97 4.20 -34.75
N GLN A 493 5.70 4.51 -33.50
CA GLN A 493 6.30 5.66 -32.81
C GLN A 493 7.60 5.24 -32.10
N PHE A 494 8.69 5.93 -32.43
CA PHE A 494 10.00 5.71 -31.78
C PHE A 494 9.98 6.24 -30.33
N TYR A 495 10.35 5.40 -29.38
CA TYR A 495 10.41 5.80 -27.96
C TYR A 495 11.79 5.63 -27.31
N GLY A 496 12.72 4.90 -27.93
CA GLY A 496 14.06 4.75 -27.39
C GLY A 496 14.96 3.86 -28.21
N SER A 497 16.21 3.69 -27.82
CA SER A 497 17.16 2.79 -28.48
C SER A 497 18.12 2.12 -27.51
N TYR A 498 18.49 0.88 -27.82
CA TYR A 498 19.64 0.21 -27.21
C TYR A 498 20.88 0.44 -28.09
N ASN A 499 21.94 0.94 -27.46
CA ASN A 499 23.17 1.27 -28.14
C ASN A 499 24.31 0.37 -27.66
N VAL A 500 25.00 -0.26 -28.60
CA VAL A 500 26.12 -1.16 -28.35
C VAL A 500 27.37 -0.58 -28.99
N THR A 501 28.47 -0.63 -28.26
CA THR A 501 29.81 -0.25 -28.74
C THR A 501 30.76 -1.43 -28.56
N ARG A 502 31.88 -1.42 -29.28
CA ARG A 502 32.89 -2.49 -29.28
C ARG A 502 32.37 -3.85 -29.72
N LEU A 503 31.42 -3.84 -30.66
CA LEU A 503 30.79 -5.06 -31.16
C LEU A 503 31.76 -5.97 -31.89
N SER A 504 32.61 -5.42 -32.79
CA SER A 504 33.59 -6.17 -33.56
C SER A 504 34.69 -6.76 -32.66
N SER A 505 35.17 -6.03 -31.66
CA SER A 505 36.16 -6.55 -30.71
C SER A 505 35.60 -7.71 -29.88
N ARG A 506 34.35 -7.65 -29.48
CA ARG A 506 33.68 -8.72 -28.75
C ARG A 506 33.37 -9.95 -29.65
N ALA A 507 33.07 -9.71 -30.93
CA ALA A 507 32.90 -10.76 -31.90
C ALA A 507 34.21 -11.51 -32.15
N SER A 508 35.35 -10.82 -32.23
CA SER A 508 36.65 -11.42 -32.40
C SER A 508 37.11 -12.30 -31.22
N ASP A 509 36.62 -12.05 -30.03
CA ASP A 509 36.87 -12.90 -28.86
C ASP A 509 36.37 -14.36 -29.06
N LEU A 510 35.45 -14.57 -29.98
CA LEU A 510 34.90 -15.91 -30.27
C LEU A 510 35.84 -16.78 -31.12
N THR A 511 36.93 -16.22 -31.69
CA THR A 511 37.88 -16.93 -32.53
C THR A 511 37.24 -17.65 -33.72
N CYS A 512 36.20 -17.06 -34.28
CA CYS A 512 35.46 -17.54 -35.46
C CYS A 512 35.80 -16.68 -36.69
N PRO A 513 35.61 -17.19 -37.92
CA PRO A 513 35.67 -16.34 -39.11
C PRO A 513 34.66 -15.19 -38.99
N ALA A 514 35.08 -13.97 -39.33
CA ALA A 514 34.25 -12.78 -39.14
C ALA A 514 32.88 -12.85 -39.82
N ASN A 515 32.80 -13.54 -40.95
CA ASN A 515 31.57 -13.71 -41.69
C ASN A 515 30.59 -14.74 -41.10
N ASP A 516 31.02 -15.50 -40.10
CA ASP A 516 30.18 -16.52 -39.43
C ASP A 516 29.62 -16.05 -38.09
N VAL A 517 29.88 -14.78 -37.72
CA VAL A 517 29.41 -14.20 -36.45
C VAL A 517 28.14 -13.40 -36.70
N SER A 518 27.05 -13.84 -36.10
CA SER A 518 25.75 -13.17 -36.16
C SER A 518 25.37 -12.59 -34.79
N LEU A 519 24.65 -11.46 -34.80
CA LEU A 519 24.12 -10.80 -33.62
C LEU A 519 22.67 -11.27 -33.43
N TYR A 520 22.35 -11.63 -32.19
CA TYR A 520 21.01 -12.04 -31.77
C TYR A 520 20.56 -11.20 -30.61
N ALA A 521 19.28 -10.81 -30.62
CA ALA A 521 18.59 -10.11 -29.55
C ALA A 521 17.39 -10.92 -29.08
N ASP A 522 17.34 -11.22 -27.81
CA ASP A 522 16.15 -11.80 -27.18
C ASP A 522 15.34 -10.66 -26.57
N PHE A 523 14.21 -10.39 -27.18
CA PHE A 523 13.27 -9.39 -26.71
C PHE A 523 12.20 -10.04 -25.84
N ALA A 524 11.85 -9.38 -24.76
CA ALA A 524 10.78 -9.80 -23.88
C ALA A 524 9.67 -8.76 -23.82
N LEU A 525 8.47 -9.26 -23.73
CA LEU A 525 7.29 -8.53 -23.39
C LEU A 525 6.91 -8.97 -21.97
N GLY A 526 7.14 -8.10 -20.98
CA GLY A 526 6.84 -8.42 -19.58
C GLY A 526 5.35 -8.69 -19.32
N GLU A 527 5.03 -9.28 -18.18
CA GLU A 527 3.65 -9.42 -17.70
C GLU A 527 2.95 -8.06 -17.49
N ASP A 528 3.75 -7.02 -17.32
CA ASP A 528 3.35 -5.61 -17.24
C ASP A 528 3.28 -4.91 -18.60
N LYS A 529 3.42 -5.69 -19.69
CA LYS A 529 3.41 -5.23 -21.08
C LYS A 529 4.51 -4.21 -21.42
N ILE A 530 5.59 -4.19 -20.64
CA ILE A 530 6.80 -3.42 -20.99
C ILE A 530 7.61 -4.24 -21.98
N PHE A 531 7.96 -3.60 -23.10
CA PHE A 531 8.80 -4.16 -24.13
C PHE A 531 10.26 -3.80 -23.87
N TYR A 532 11.11 -4.82 -23.70
CA TYR A 532 12.53 -4.60 -23.40
C TYR A 532 13.41 -5.69 -24.02
N LEU A 533 14.69 -5.37 -24.13
CA LEU A 533 15.74 -6.29 -24.54
C LEU A 533 16.18 -7.10 -23.32
N ASP A 534 15.88 -8.40 -23.30
CA ASP A 534 16.24 -9.30 -22.20
C ASP A 534 17.72 -9.69 -22.28
N SER A 535 18.18 -10.08 -23.49
CA SER A 535 19.58 -10.38 -23.72
C SER A 535 20.02 -10.03 -25.15
N LEU A 536 21.28 -9.67 -25.29
CA LEU A 536 21.93 -9.41 -26.57
C LEU A 536 23.23 -10.21 -26.62
N PHE A 537 23.44 -10.98 -27.67
CA PHE A 537 24.62 -11.79 -27.77
C PHE A 537 25.06 -12.04 -29.22
N VAL A 538 26.34 -12.22 -29.42
CA VAL A 538 26.91 -12.67 -30.68
C VAL A 538 27.13 -14.17 -30.62
N ASN A 539 26.74 -14.85 -31.70
CA ASN A 539 26.93 -16.29 -31.86
C ASN A 539 27.73 -16.56 -33.12
N CYS A 540 28.59 -17.58 -33.02
CA CYS A 540 29.10 -18.23 -34.21
C CYS A 540 29.03 -19.76 -34.08
N THR A 541 28.88 -20.45 -35.20
CA THR A 541 28.87 -21.89 -35.27
C THR A 541 30.16 -22.32 -35.97
N SER A 542 31.12 -22.87 -35.22
CA SER A 542 32.32 -23.48 -35.81
C SER A 542 32.06 -24.97 -36.00
N SER A 543 32.42 -25.48 -37.15
CA SER A 543 32.45 -26.93 -37.39
C SER A 543 33.85 -27.44 -37.02
N ASP A 544 34.00 -27.93 -35.79
CA ASP A 544 35.26 -28.61 -35.39
C ASP A 544 35.23 -30.07 -35.91
N ILE A 545 36.30 -30.41 -36.54
CA ILE A 545 36.52 -31.83 -36.95
C ILE A 545 37.11 -32.52 -35.72
N ILE A 546 36.29 -33.36 -35.09
CA ILE A 546 36.76 -34.15 -33.94
C ILE A 546 37.14 -35.53 -34.49
N PRO A 547 38.38 -36.01 -34.28
CA PRO A 547 38.74 -37.38 -34.55
C PRO A 547 37.93 -38.34 -33.67
N GLU A 548 37.46 -39.44 -34.21
CA GLU A 548 36.59 -40.45 -33.57
C GLU A 548 37.17 -41.05 -32.25
N SER A 549 38.43 -40.79 -31.92
CA SER A 549 39.07 -41.27 -30.70
C SER A 549 38.65 -40.62 -29.39
N GLN A 550 37.74 -39.64 -29.43
CA GLN A 550 37.22 -38.91 -28.22
C GLN A 550 35.71 -39.11 -27.97
N ILE A 551 35.06 -40.06 -28.67
CA ILE A 551 33.64 -40.36 -28.44
C ILE A 551 33.58 -41.71 -27.70
N ASP A 552 33.31 -41.67 -26.41
CA ASP A 552 33.01 -42.85 -25.59
C ASP A 552 31.65 -43.46 -26.01
N ASP A 553 31.62 -44.26 -27.07
CA ASP A 553 30.51 -45.16 -27.36
C ASP A 553 31.07 -46.57 -27.57
N LYS A 554 30.95 -47.38 -26.52
CA LYS A 554 31.19 -48.83 -26.54
C LYS A 554 30.10 -49.51 -27.36
N ASN A 555 30.27 -49.70 -28.62
CA ASN A 555 29.78 -50.77 -29.47
C ASN A 555 29.62 -50.29 -30.92
N THR A 556 30.65 -50.49 -31.69
CA THR A 556 30.54 -51.00 -33.08
C THR A 556 31.92 -51.10 -33.74
N THR A 557 32.30 -52.31 -34.11
CA THR A 557 33.41 -52.64 -35.01
C THR A 557 33.00 -52.40 -36.46
N SER A 558 33.56 -51.37 -37.09
CA SER A 558 33.81 -51.31 -38.53
C SER A 558 34.72 -50.16 -38.89
N SER A 559 35.82 -50.48 -39.46
CA SER A 559 36.85 -49.63 -40.04
C SER A 559 36.37 -48.89 -41.28
N ASN A 560 36.07 -47.61 -41.13
CA ASN A 560 36.17 -46.55 -42.11
C ASN A 560 36.24 -45.23 -41.45
N SER A 561 37.34 -44.48 -41.58
CA SER A 561 37.57 -43.18 -40.94
C SER A 561 36.62 -42.15 -41.55
N THR A 562 35.47 -41.99 -40.93
CA THR A 562 34.55 -40.93 -41.22
C THR A 562 34.67 -39.90 -40.13
N THR A 563 35.26 -38.76 -40.42
CA THR A 563 35.32 -37.57 -39.57
C THR A 563 33.91 -37.02 -39.39
N LYS A 564 33.37 -37.08 -38.18
CA LYS A 564 32.06 -36.46 -37.86
C LYS A 564 32.26 -34.96 -37.56
N ARG A 565 31.62 -34.10 -38.32
CA ARG A 565 31.59 -32.67 -38.03
C ARG A 565 30.58 -32.42 -36.90
N VAL A 566 31.07 -32.00 -35.75
CA VAL A 566 30.20 -31.57 -34.65
C VAL A 566 30.15 -30.03 -34.65
N ALA A 567 28.97 -29.48 -34.86
CA ALA A 567 28.75 -28.03 -34.79
C ALA A 567 28.83 -27.58 -33.33
N LYS A 568 29.83 -26.74 -33.02
CA LYS A 568 29.97 -26.16 -31.70
C LYS A 568 29.61 -24.67 -31.75
N THR A 569 28.55 -24.28 -31.06
CA THR A 569 28.14 -22.88 -30.96
C THR A 569 28.89 -22.19 -29.83
N LYS A 570 29.56 -21.10 -30.15
CA LYS A 570 30.18 -20.19 -29.17
C LYS A 570 29.32 -18.93 -29.06
N SER A 571 29.11 -18.43 -27.85
CA SER A 571 28.27 -17.26 -27.55
C SER A 571 28.97 -16.26 -26.66
N ARG A 572 28.74 -14.97 -26.90
CA ARG A 572 29.23 -13.87 -26.03
C ARG A 572 28.12 -12.87 -25.80
N VAL A 573 27.79 -12.62 -24.55
CA VAL A 573 26.77 -11.65 -24.15
C VAL A 573 27.32 -10.22 -24.28
N MET A 574 26.48 -9.32 -24.75
CA MET A 574 26.73 -7.89 -24.91
C MET A 574 25.90 -7.11 -23.87
N VAL A 575 26.43 -6.00 -23.42
CA VAL A 575 25.72 -5.11 -22.48
C VAL A 575 25.44 -3.79 -23.21
N PRO A 576 24.23 -3.56 -23.67
CA PRO A 576 23.85 -2.30 -24.31
C PRO A 576 23.57 -1.19 -23.27
N SER A 577 23.70 0.06 -23.71
CA SER A 577 23.15 1.21 -23.02
C SER A 577 21.79 1.57 -23.63
N ILE A 578 20.83 1.97 -22.80
CA ILE A 578 19.51 2.44 -23.28
C ILE A 578 19.46 3.97 -23.27
N SER A 579 18.85 4.54 -24.31
CA SER A 579 18.47 5.96 -24.39
C SER A 579 17.02 6.09 -24.80
N TYR A 580 16.34 7.13 -24.30
CA TYR A 580 14.93 7.40 -24.56
C TYR A 580 14.76 8.65 -25.41
N SER A 581 13.71 8.67 -26.25
CA SER A 581 13.47 9.77 -27.19
C SER A 581 12.99 11.06 -26.54
N SER A 582 12.20 10.95 -25.47
CA SER A 582 11.60 12.12 -24.81
C SER A 582 11.72 12.05 -23.29
N LEU A 583 11.01 11.15 -22.66
CA LEU A 583 10.94 11.03 -21.20
C LEU A 583 11.71 9.81 -20.73
N ARG A 584 12.86 10.02 -20.09
CA ARG A 584 13.62 8.93 -19.48
C ARG A 584 13.08 8.59 -18.08
N PRO A 585 13.14 7.33 -17.65
CA PRO A 585 12.91 6.96 -16.27
C PRO A 585 13.91 7.61 -15.31
N TYR A 586 13.57 7.62 -14.02
CA TYR A 586 14.47 8.05 -12.96
C TYR A 586 15.71 7.14 -12.87
N ASN A 587 16.88 7.74 -12.75
CA ASN A 587 18.10 6.97 -12.48
C ASN A 587 18.22 6.63 -10.98
N SER A 588 19.15 5.74 -10.66
CA SER A 588 19.34 5.25 -9.28
C SER A 588 19.70 6.37 -8.29
N THR A 589 20.43 7.39 -8.70
CA THR A 589 20.84 8.52 -7.86
C THR A 589 19.66 9.42 -7.55
N GLU A 590 18.86 9.75 -8.56
CA GLU A 590 17.64 10.55 -8.41
C GLU A 590 16.63 9.84 -7.47
N LYS A 591 16.43 8.53 -7.67
CA LYS A 591 15.54 7.71 -6.82
C LYS A 591 16.00 7.75 -5.35
N LYS A 592 17.28 7.48 -5.10
CA LYS A 592 17.82 7.51 -3.73
C LYS A 592 17.69 8.88 -3.07
N ARG A 593 17.94 9.96 -3.82
CA ARG A 593 17.79 11.33 -3.31
C ARG A 593 16.35 11.62 -2.91
N PHE A 594 15.41 11.33 -3.80
CA PHE A 594 13.98 11.56 -3.51
C PHE A 594 13.49 10.72 -2.33
N MET A 595 13.85 9.43 -2.29
CA MET A 595 13.49 8.54 -1.18
C MET A 595 14.04 9.03 0.16
N ALA A 596 15.28 9.53 0.18
CA ALA A 596 15.87 10.13 1.39
C ALA A 596 15.11 11.38 1.83
N SER A 597 14.78 12.29 0.88
CA SER A 597 13.96 13.47 1.16
C SER A 597 12.57 13.10 1.67
N LEU A 598 11.93 12.09 1.08
CA LEU A 598 10.61 11.61 1.49
C LEU A 598 10.64 10.99 2.90
N SER A 599 11.69 10.22 3.23
CA SER A 599 11.88 9.66 4.58
C SER A 599 12.07 10.76 5.62
N HIS A 600 12.88 11.76 5.31
CA HIS A 600 13.09 12.90 6.21
C HIS A 600 11.80 13.70 6.46
N LEU A 601 11.03 13.98 5.41
CA LEU A 601 9.71 14.61 5.57
C LEU A 601 8.77 13.82 6.47
N LYS A 602 8.75 12.49 6.33
CA LYS A 602 7.94 11.62 7.19
C LYS A 602 8.38 11.64 8.65
N GLU A 603 9.66 11.72 8.92
CA GLU A 603 10.19 11.87 10.28
C GLU A 603 9.71 13.19 10.88
N LEU A 604 9.86 14.31 10.16
CA LEU A 604 9.39 15.62 10.61
C LEU A 604 7.88 15.65 10.87
N GLU A 605 7.08 14.99 10.02
CA GLU A 605 5.63 14.88 10.21
C GLU A 605 5.28 14.07 11.47
N LYS A 606 6.00 12.97 11.72
CA LYS A 606 5.83 12.18 12.95
C LYS A 606 6.16 13.00 14.19
N ASP A 607 7.27 13.73 14.16
CA ASP A 607 7.68 14.58 15.27
C ASP A 607 6.63 15.67 15.56
N LYS A 608 6.07 16.27 14.50
CA LYS A 608 4.95 17.24 14.66
C LYS A 608 3.71 16.61 15.28
N ILE A 609 3.33 15.40 14.85
CA ILE A 609 2.17 14.69 15.41
C ILE A 609 2.41 14.38 16.88
N VAL A 610 3.60 13.93 17.25
CA VAL A 610 3.97 13.66 18.65
C VAL A 610 3.92 14.94 19.47
N LEU A 611 4.47 16.04 18.94
CA LEU A 611 4.46 17.35 19.57
C LEU A 611 3.03 17.84 19.87
N GLU A 612 2.16 17.84 18.86
CA GLU A 612 0.76 18.25 18.98
C GLU A 612 -0.02 17.35 19.94
N HIS A 613 0.21 16.04 19.87
CA HIS A 613 -0.39 15.09 20.81
C HIS A 613 0.03 15.40 22.26
N THR A 614 1.32 15.65 22.49
CA THR A 614 1.84 15.96 23.83
C THR A 614 1.29 17.28 24.34
N ARG A 615 1.12 18.28 23.47
CA ARG A 615 0.44 19.55 23.82
C ARG A 615 -1.00 19.33 24.28
N ASN A 616 -1.78 18.56 23.51
CA ASN A 616 -3.16 18.26 23.84
C ASN A 616 -3.27 17.45 25.16
N VAL A 617 -2.31 16.55 25.41
CA VAL A 617 -2.23 15.79 26.67
C VAL A 617 -1.90 16.73 27.83
N LEU A 618 -0.98 17.68 27.65
CA LEU A 618 -0.65 18.68 28.67
C LEU A 618 -1.88 19.52 29.02
N GLU A 619 -2.56 20.07 28.02
CA GLU A 619 -3.79 20.86 28.18
C GLU A 619 -4.86 20.07 28.96
N GLY A 620 -5.17 18.85 28.48
CA GLY A 620 -6.13 17.96 29.12
C GLY A 620 -5.73 17.58 30.56
N THR A 621 -4.43 17.45 30.87
CA THR A 621 -3.92 17.17 32.22
C THR A 621 -4.12 18.40 33.13
N CYS A 622 -3.91 19.61 32.62
CA CYS A 622 -4.14 20.84 33.38
C CYS A 622 -5.62 21.01 33.74
N TYR A 623 -6.53 20.81 32.78
CA TYR A 623 -7.96 20.83 33.07
C TYR A 623 -8.35 19.76 34.10
N SER A 624 -7.81 18.55 33.92
CA SER A 624 -8.05 17.44 34.85
C SER A 624 -7.53 17.74 36.26
N LEU A 625 -6.39 18.44 36.39
CA LEU A 625 -5.88 18.89 37.69
C LEU A 625 -6.82 19.90 38.35
N ARG A 626 -7.30 20.87 37.60
CA ARG A 626 -8.27 21.87 38.13
C ARG A 626 -9.55 21.22 38.63
N PHE A 627 -10.17 20.37 37.77
CA PHE A 627 -11.37 19.64 38.20
C PHE A 627 -11.16 18.76 39.42
N TYR A 628 -9.98 18.14 39.53
CA TYR A 628 -9.67 17.33 40.69
C TYR A 628 -9.55 18.14 41.97
N ILE A 629 -8.94 19.35 41.92
CA ILE A 629 -8.88 20.26 43.06
C ILE A 629 -10.28 20.70 43.43
N ASP A 630 -11.12 21.05 42.47
CA ASP A 630 -12.49 21.49 42.71
C ASP A 630 -13.36 20.39 43.37
N ASP A 631 -13.26 19.16 42.85
CA ASP A 631 -14.01 18.00 43.36
C ASP A 631 -13.62 17.59 44.79
N HIS A 632 -12.37 17.84 45.19
CA HIS A 632 -11.84 17.46 46.49
C HIS A 632 -11.48 18.68 47.37
N TYR A 633 -12.03 19.86 47.02
CA TYR A 633 -11.62 21.14 47.61
C TYR A 633 -11.60 21.13 49.12
N ASP A 634 -12.69 20.75 49.79
CA ASP A 634 -12.82 20.77 51.22
C ASP A 634 -11.77 19.91 51.97
N VAL A 635 -11.54 18.71 51.42
CA VAL A 635 -10.57 17.77 51.96
C VAL A 635 -9.13 18.26 51.78
N LEU A 636 -8.84 18.80 50.59
CA LEU A 636 -7.50 19.33 50.29
C LEU A 636 -7.23 20.64 51.06
N LEU A 637 -8.23 21.49 51.24
CA LEU A 637 -8.13 22.73 51.98
C LEU A 637 -7.75 22.47 53.43
N GLU A 638 -8.42 21.53 54.10
CA GLU A 638 -8.16 21.17 55.47
C GLU A 638 -6.73 20.66 55.73
N ASN A 639 -6.14 19.98 54.72
CA ASN A 639 -4.84 19.30 54.87
C ASN A 639 -3.66 20.07 54.28
N LEU A 640 -3.84 20.81 53.20
CA LEU A 640 -2.76 21.53 52.48
C LEU A 640 -2.83 23.04 52.71
N GLY A 641 -4.00 23.56 53.08
CA GLY A 641 -4.25 24.99 53.24
C GLY A 641 -4.54 25.72 51.91
N GLU A 642 -5.25 26.86 52.05
CA GLU A 642 -5.76 27.64 50.91
C GLU A 642 -4.65 28.14 49.98
N SER A 643 -3.53 28.61 50.52
CA SER A 643 -2.42 29.16 49.75
C SER A 643 -1.77 28.13 48.80
N VAL A 644 -1.71 26.85 49.17
CA VAL A 644 -1.14 25.80 48.35
C VAL A 644 -2.10 25.40 47.19
N LEU A 645 -3.39 25.36 47.51
CA LEU A 645 -4.41 25.06 46.51
C LEU A 645 -4.51 26.16 45.43
N GLU A 646 -4.52 27.45 45.88
CA GLU A 646 -4.48 28.59 44.98
C GLU A 646 -3.23 28.59 44.09
N GLU A 647 -2.07 28.22 44.61
CA GLU A 647 -0.83 28.08 43.84
C GLU A 647 -0.98 27.03 42.77
N TYR A 648 -1.52 25.86 43.09
CA TYR A 648 -1.70 24.78 42.10
C TYR A 648 -2.77 25.10 41.06
N GLN A 649 -3.87 25.74 41.43
CA GLN A 649 -4.89 26.20 40.48
C GLN A 649 -4.33 27.28 39.55
N THR A 650 -3.55 28.22 40.08
CA THR A 650 -2.88 29.27 39.30
C THR A 650 -1.88 28.65 38.33
N LYS A 651 -1.02 27.74 38.80
CA LYS A 651 -0.07 27.02 37.92
C LYS A 651 -0.76 26.27 36.79
N ALA A 652 -1.89 25.62 37.08
CA ALA A 652 -2.66 24.93 36.04
C ALA A 652 -3.30 25.91 35.05
N GLY A 653 -3.80 27.06 35.52
CA GLY A 653 -4.34 28.13 34.67
C GLY A 653 -3.27 28.75 33.78
N ASP A 654 -2.17 29.19 34.39
CA ASP A 654 -1.03 29.76 33.65
C ASP A 654 -0.49 28.78 32.59
N MET A 655 -0.51 27.48 32.86
CA MET A 655 -0.05 26.45 31.90
C MET A 655 -1.01 26.27 30.72
N ILE A 656 -2.33 26.41 30.96
CA ILE A 656 -3.34 26.38 29.89
C ILE A 656 -3.13 27.60 28.98
N ASP A 657 -3.03 28.79 29.55
CA ASP A 657 -2.78 30.02 28.81
C ASP A 657 -1.46 29.93 28.02
N TRP A 658 -0.43 29.37 28.63
CA TRP A 658 0.86 29.17 27.97
C TRP A 658 0.77 28.18 26.81
N VAL A 659 0.01 27.08 26.92
CA VAL A 659 -0.22 26.13 25.81
C VAL A 659 -0.92 26.84 24.67
N ASP A 660 -1.90 27.69 24.94
CA ASP A 660 -2.68 28.36 23.89
C ASP A 660 -1.89 29.46 23.17
N TYR A 661 -1.07 30.23 23.87
CA TYR A 661 -0.44 31.42 23.32
C TYR A 661 1.06 31.30 23.02
N GLU A 662 1.81 30.49 23.75
CA GLU A 662 3.27 30.50 23.70
C GLU A 662 3.89 29.17 23.21
N SER A 663 3.16 28.06 23.26
CA SER A 663 3.73 26.72 22.98
C SER A 663 4.07 26.45 21.51
N GLY A 664 3.74 27.37 20.59
CA GLY A 664 3.86 27.15 19.15
C GLY A 664 5.30 27.01 18.61
N SER A 665 6.30 27.45 19.36
CA SER A 665 7.73 27.44 18.95
C SER A 665 8.63 26.49 19.76
N LEU A 666 8.05 25.66 20.62
CA LEU A 666 8.80 24.87 21.59
C LEU A 666 9.14 23.47 21.12
N THR A 667 10.17 22.90 21.70
CA THR A 667 10.58 21.53 21.46
C THR A 667 9.71 20.54 22.24
N LEU A 668 9.62 19.30 21.76
CA LEU A 668 8.93 18.22 22.47
C LEU A 668 9.39 18.09 23.91
N LYS A 669 10.70 18.17 24.14
CA LYS A 669 11.30 18.04 25.48
C LYS A 669 10.78 19.10 26.46
N GLU A 670 10.67 20.35 26.02
CA GLU A 670 10.16 21.44 26.88
C GLU A 670 8.68 21.23 27.27
N ILE A 671 7.89 20.67 26.34
CA ILE A 671 6.48 20.35 26.63
C ILE A 671 6.39 19.13 27.56
N GLU A 672 7.23 18.11 27.38
CA GLU A 672 7.28 16.93 28.26
C GLU A 672 7.71 17.30 29.68
N GLU A 673 8.68 18.18 29.85
CA GLU A 673 9.10 18.67 31.16
C GLU A 673 7.94 19.36 31.90
N LYS A 674 7.16 20.20 31.21
CA LYS A 674 5.97 20.83 31.77
C LYS A 674 4.86 19.83 32.07
N LEU A 675 4.61 18.89 31.18
CA LEU A 675 3.63 17.82 31.38
C LEU A 675 3.96 17.01 32.65
N ASN A 676 5.22 16.67 32.83
CA ASN A 676 5.68 15.93 34.00
C ASN A 676 5.46 16.73 35.28
N SER A 677 5.75 18.02 35.27
CA SER A 677 5.51 18.87 36.46
C SER A 677 4.02 18.95 36.86
N VAL A 678 3.11 18.99 35.89
CA VAL A 678 1.67 18.98 36.17
C VAL A 678 1.22 17.62 36.67
N LYS A 679 1.75 16.54 36.12
CA LYS A 679 1.47 15.17 36.58
C LYS A 679 1.96 14.93 38.01
N GLU A 680 3.14 15.44 38.36
CA GLU A 680 3.67 15.34 39.73
C GLU A 680 2.75 16.03 40.75
N ILE A 681 2.25 17.25 40.44
CA ILE A 681 1.28 17.93 41.28
C ILE A 681 0.00 17.07 41.41
N ARG A 682 -0.54 16.61 40.32
CA ARG A 682 -1.74 15.77 40.29
C ARG A 682 -1.58 14.52 41.13
N GLN A 683 -0.46 13.84 40.98
CA GLN A 683 -0.15 12.62 41.72
C GLN A 683 0.03 12.87 43.23
N ALA A 684 0.63 13.99 43.62
CA ALA A 684 0.76 14.37 44.99
C ALA A 684 -0.64 14.63 45.65
N LEU A 685 -1.54 15.31 44.93
CA LEU A 685 -2.91 15.55 45.41
C LEU A 685 -3.70 14.22 45.50
N GLU A 686 -3.61 13.38 44.52
CA GLU A 686 -4.25 12.05 44.53
C GLU A 686 -3.76 11.20 45.70
N SER A 687 -2.45 11.23 45.96
CA SER A 687 -1.86 10.52 47.11
C SER A 687 -2.38 11.07 48.42
N THR A 688 -2.52 12.40 48.58
CA THR A 688 -3.05 13.05 49.77
C THR A 688 -4.51 12.63 50.02
N VAL A 689 -5.38 12.75 49.04
CA VAL A 689 -6.79 12.34 49.16
C VAL A 689 -6.90 10.86 49.48
N LYS A 690 -6.15 10.02 48.79
CA LYS A 690 -6.13 8.57 48.99
C LYS A 690 -5.65 8.20 50.41
N MET A 691 -4.66 8.94 50.93
CA MET A 691 -4.19 8.76 52.31
C MET A 691 -5.29 9.01 53.32
N LEU A 692 -6.06 10.09 53.11
CA LEU A 692 -7.13 10.48 54.02
C LEU A 692 -8.32 9.53 53.99
N ASP A 693 -8.62 8.95 52.83
CA ASP A 693 -9.68 7.96 52.68
C ASP A 693 -9.26 6.54 53.11
N SER A 694 -7.97 6.31 53.39
CA SER A 694 -7.45 4.98 53.72
C SER A 694 -7.59 4.70 55.25
N ASP A 695 -8.06 3.50 55.59
CA ASP A 695 -8.03 3.01 56.98
C ASP A 695 -6.61 2.55 57.32
N LEU A 696 -5.88 3.39 58.01
CA LEU A 696 -4.51 3.16 58.48
C LEU A 696 -4.47 2.62 59.94
N SER A 697 -5.55 1.95 60.40
CA SER A 697 -5.60 1.31 61.71
C SER A 697 -4.62 0.12 61.79
N LEU A 698 -4.17 -0.16 62.98
CA LEU A 698 -3.24 -1.29 63.24
C LEU A 698 -3.82 -2.60 62.72
N SER A 699 -5.12 -2.84 62.90
CA SER A 699 -5.79 -4.06 62.43
C SER A 699 -5.76 -4.20 60.89
N THR A 700 -6.00 -3.08 60.18
CA THR A 700 -5.98 -3.09 58.70
C THR A 700 -4.57 -3.36 58.18
N LEU A 701 -3.53 -2.82 58.81
CA LEU A 701 -2.14 -3.08 58.45
C LEU A 701 -1.67 -4.47 58.83
N GLU A 702 -2.20 -5.07 59.93
CA GLU A 702 -2.00 -6.47 60.27
C GLU A 702 -2.61 -7.40 59.23
N ASP A 703 -3.83 -7.12 58.77
CA ASP A 703 -4.49 -7.88 57.68
C ASP A 703 -3.72 -7.80 56.37
N LEU A 704 -3.26 -6.61 55.98
CA LEU A 704 -2.43 -6.38 54.80
C LEU A 704 -1.09 -7.18 54.91
N LEU A 705 -0.46 -7.19 56.06
CA LEU A 705 0.76 -7.95 56.30
C LEU A 705 0.51 -9.47 56.19
N ALA A 706 -0.61 -9.95 56.71
CA ALA A 706 -1.00 -11.36 56.63
C ALA A 706 -1.21 -11.76 55.14
N GLU A 707 -1.98 -10.98 54.39
CA GLU A 707 -2.22 -11.22 52.95
C GLU A 707 -0.91 -11.21 52.17
N GLY A 708 -0.06 -10.20 52.35
CA GLY A 708 1.23 -10.10 51.68
C GLY A 708 2.17 -11.26 52.05
N THR A 709 2.16 -11.71 53.28
CA THR A 709 2.98 -12.84 53.73
C THR A 709 2.51 -14.16 53.14
N GLU A 710 1.19 -14.38 53.06
CA GLU A 710 0.60 -15.56 52.40
C GLU A 710 0.96 -15.58 50.91
N LEU A 711 0.87 -14.42 50.23
CA LEU A 711 1.28 -14.29 48.81
C LEU A 711 2.78 -14.60 48.67
N ALA A 712 3.65 -14.03 49.52
CA ALA A 712 5.08 -14.29 49.44
C ALA A 712 5.42 -15.77 49.60
N GLN A 713 4.73 -16.48 50.50
CA GLN A 713 4.86 -17.91 50.67
C GLN A 713 4.38 -18.68 49.43
N SER A 714 3.21 -18.30 48.90
CA SER A 714 2.65 -18.90 47.67
C SER A 714 3.57 -18.74 46.45
N VAL A 715 4.18 -17.57 46.31
CA VAL A 715 5.18 -17.31 45.25
C VAL A 715 6.41 -18.22 45.42
N GLN A 716 6.89 -18.38 46.66
CA GLN A 716 8.05 -19.19 46.93
C GLN A 716 7.77 -20.68 46.67
N ASP A 717 6.61 -21.15 47.05
CA ASP A 717 6.17 -22.54 46.81
C ASP A 717 6.01 -22.82 45.33
N TYR A 718 5.44 -21.85 44.59
CA TYR A 718 5.34 -21.92 43.13
C TYR A 718 6.71 -22.01 42.45
N LEU A 719 7.67 -21.17 42.85
CA LEU A 719 9.03 -21.20 42.27
C LEU A 719 9.74 -22.55 42.52
N LEU A 720 9.53 -23.14 43.70
CA LEU A 720 10.03 -24.47 44.01
C LEU A 720 9.38 -25.59 43.15
N GLU A 721 8.06 -25.50 42.95
CA GLU A 721 7.33 -26.43 42.09
C GLU A 721 7.78 -26.29 40.64
N PHE A 722 7.93 -25.06 40.14
CA PHE A 722 8.47 -24.76 38.82
C PHE A 722 9.85 -25.39 38.59
N GLY A 723 10.76 -25.24 39.59
CA GLY A 723 12.08 -25.87 39.55
C GLY A 723 12.00 -27.38 39.44
N ASN A 724 11.13 -28.01 40.26
CA ASN A 724 10.91 -29.45 40.29
C ASN A 724 10.32 -29.97 38.96
N GLN A 725 9.33 -29.30 38.41
CA GLN A 725 8.72 -29.70 37.13
C GLN A 725 9.75 -29.59 36.01
N THR A 726 10.52 -28.50 35.94
CA THR A 726 11.59 -28.33 34.97
C THR A 726 12.65 -29.41 35.05
N LYS A 727 13.04 -29.79 36.27
CA LYS A 727 13.97 -30.90 36.54
C LYS A 727 13.41 -32.23 36.05
N GLN A 728 12.15 -32.56 36.36
CA GLN A 728 11.51 -33.78 35.89
C GLN A 728 11.48 -33.88 34.35
N VAL A 729 11.25 -32.77 33.64
CA VAL A 729 11.28 -32.76 32.18
C VAL A 729 12.71 -32.93 31.66
N ARG A 730 13.71 -32.30 32.31
CA ARG A 730 15.12 -32.50 32.01
C ARG A 730 15.51 -33.99 32.15
N ASP A 731 15.18 -34.62 33.29
CA ASP A 731 15.48 -36.04 33.56
C ASP A 731 14.86 -36.94 32.47
N LYS A 732 13.65 -36.60 31.97
CA LYS A 732 13.01 -37.32 30.84
C LYS A 732 13.78 -37.20 29.55
N TYR A 733 14.35 -36.03 29.24
CA TYR A 733 15.17 -35.82 28.06
C TYR A 733 16.48 -36.61 28.12
N GLU A 734 17.14 -36.54 29.27
CA GLU A 734 18.42 -37.24 29.54
C GLU A 734 18.26 -38.77 29.51
N SER A 735 17.19 -39.29 30.07
CA SER A 735 16.91 -40.73 30.06
C SER A 735 16.74 -41.30 28.65
N GLU A 736 16.32 -40.48 27.71
CA GLU A 736 16.16 -40.84 26.30
C GLU A 736 17.37 -40.46 25.44
N ASN A 737 18.44 -39.96 26.02
CA ASN A 737 19.65 -39.44 25.37
C ASN A 737 19.36 -38.31 24.39
N PHE A 738 18.56 -37.33 24.81
CA PHE A 738 18.34 -36.07 24.10
C PHE A 738 18.89 -34.89 24.91
N ASP A 739 19.38 -33.86 24.23
CA ASP A 739 19.92 -32.64 24.84
C ASP A 739 18.79 -31.69 25.23
N PHE A 740 18.52 -31.60 26.53
CA PHE A 740 17.50 -30.73 27.11
C PHE A 740 17.83 -29.24 26.90
N GLU A 741 19.07 -28.85 27.13
CA GLU A 741 19.45 -27.41 27.10
C GLU A 741 19.25 -26.81 25.71
N THR A 742 19.71 -27.51 24.67
CA THR A 742 19.51 -27.07 23.28
C THR A 742 18.03 -26.97 22.91
N GLU A 743 17.18 -27.89 23.30
CA GLU A 743 15.75 -27.84 22.95
C GLU A 743 15.00 -26.81 23.81
N ASN A 744 15.38 -26.65 25.07
CA ASN A 744 14.85 -25.63 25.96
C ASN A 744 15.17 -24.21 25.44
N GLU A 745 16.40 -23.94 25.00
CA GLU A 745 16.79 -22.65 24.43
C GLU A 745 15.97 -22.31 23.18
N LYS A 746 15.72 -23.27 22.29
CA LYS A 746 14.87 -23.10 21.12
C LYS A 746 13.44 -22.74 21.48
N ILE A 747 12.90 -23.35 22.53
CA ILE A 747 11.53 -23.09 22.97
C ILE A 747 11.44 -21.72 23.66
N MET A 748 12.44 -21.39 24.49
CA MET A 748 12.53 -20.08 25.13
C MET A 748 12.57 -18.95 24.07
N LYS A 749 13.39 -19.08 23.02
CA LYS A 749 13.40 -18.14 21.90
C LYS A 749 12.04 -18.04 21.17
N LYS A 750 11.27 -19.12 21.17
CA LYS A 750 9.92 -19.11 20.56
C LYS A 750 8.87 -18.45 21.44
N ILE A 751 8.96 -18.59 22.76
CA ILE A 751 8.00 -18.01 23.72
C ILE A 751 8.30 -16.52 23.94
N TYR A 752 9.57 -16.15 24.09
CA TYR A 752 9.99 -14.80 24.46
C TYR A 752 10.50 -13.95 23.29
N GLY A 753 10.64 -14.50 22.06
CA GLY A 753 11.22 -13.83 20.91
C GLY A 753 12.75 -13.81 20.86
N VAL A 754 13.29 -13.49 19.68
CA VAL A 754 14.75 -13.41 19.48
C VAL A 754 15.25 -12.08 20.05
N GLY A 755 16.04 -12.11 21.12
CA GLY A 755 16.73 -10.92 21.66
C GLY A 755 16.09 -10.29 22.89
N GLN A 756 14.95 -10.74 23.37
CA GLN A 756 14.44 -10.40 24.70
C GLN A 756 15.06 -11.35 25.74
N LYS A 757 16.04 -10.83 26.48
CA LYS A 757 16.26 -11.30 27.84
C LYS A 757 14.92 -11.13 28.57
N GLU A 758 14.62 -12.07 29.48
CA GLU A 758 13.41 -12.07 30.29
C GLU A 758 12.95 -10.64 30.60
N GLN A 759 11.79 -10.24 30.03
CA GLN A 759 11.23 -8.91 30.24
C GLN A 759 10.71 -8.76 31.67
N PHE A 760 10.90 -9.79 32.49
CA PHE A 760 10.46 -9.99 33.85
C PHE A 760 11.62 -10.39 34.72
N ASP A 761 12.05 -9.48 35.58
CA ASP A 761 12.97 -9.79 36.68
C ASP A 761 12.12 -10.09 37.93
N LEU A 762 11.38 -11.23 37.89
CA LEU A 762 10.56 -11.65 39.03
C LEU A 762 11.40 -11.74 40.33
N GLU A 763 12.68 -12.13 40.24
CA GLU A 763 13.55 -12.20 41.41
C GLU A 763 13.75 -10.85 42.05
N LYS A 764 13.91 -9.81 41.23
CA LYS A 764 14.02 -8.40 41.69
C LYS A 764 12.71 -7.92 42.30
N HIS A 765 11.59 -8.08 41.59
CA HIS A 765 10.27 -7.66 42.10
C HIS A 765 9.91 -8.40 43.39
N PHE A 766 10.25 -9.67 43.50
CA PHE A 766 10.03 -10.45 44.70
C PHE A 766 10.94 -10.02 45.83
N LEU A 767 12.17 -9.57 45.56
CA LEU A 767 13.06 -9.00 46.56
C LEU A 767 12.52 -7.67 47.08
N ASP A 768 12.07 -6.79 46.20
CA ASP A 768 11.49 -5.50 46.54
C ASP A 768 10.21 -5.68 47.36
N PHE A 769 9.36 -6.69 47.00
CA PHE A 769 8.16 -7.04 47.76
C PHE A 769 8.48 -7.54 49.17
N LYS A 770 9.49 -8.43 49.32
CA LYS A 770 9.94 -8.89 50.63
C LYS A 770 10.49 -7.76 51.51
N GLN A 771 11.18 -6.80 50.90
CA GLN A 771 11.69 -5.64 51.63
C GLN A 771 10.53 -4.76 52.14
N ALA A 772 9.52 -4.52 51.30
CA ALA A 772 8.33 -3.77 51.71
C ALA A 772 7.54 -4.51 52.83
N LEU A 773 7.39 -5.83 52.75
CA LEU A 773 6.78 -6.64 53.83
C LEU A 773 7.57 -6.55 55.14
N LYS A 774 8.90 -6.51 55.06
CA LYS A 774 9.73 -6.33 56.23
C LYS A 774 9.50 -4.97 56.89
N GLU A 775 9.43 -3.89 56.13
CA GLU A 775 9.14 -2.55 56.62
C GLU A 775 7.74 -2.50 57.28
N LEU A 776 6.73 -3.09 56.67
CA LEU A 776 5.41 -3.23 57.26
C LEU A 776 5.45 -4.09 58.55
N THR A 777 6.22 -5.16 58.58
CA THR A 777 6.39 -6.01 59.80
C THR A 777 7.01 -5.23 60.94
N GLU A 778 8.03 -4.41 60.67
CA GLU A 778 8.66 -3.56 61.67
C GLU A 778 7.69 -2.50 62.18
N MET A 779 6.85 -1.93 61.33
CA MET A 779 5.83 -0.94 61.68
C MET A 779 4.73 -1.54 62.58
N VAL A 780 4.15 -2.66 62.18
CA VAL A 780 3.08 -3.36 62.92
C VAL A 780 3.59 -3.94 64.23
N GLY A 781 4.87 -4.32 64.29
CA GLY A 781 5.54 -4.83 65.49
C GLY A 781 5.82 -3.78 66.55
N LEU A 782 5.55 -2.51 66.33
CA LEU A 782 5.71 -1.44 67.36
C LEU A 782 4.70 -1.58 68.49
N SER A 783 5.05 -1.06 69.65
CA SER A 783 4.04 -0.93 70.75
C SER A 783 2.88 -0.02 70.30
N LYS A 784 1.67 -0.28 70.79
CA LYS A 784 0.46 0.47 70.44
C LYS A 784 0.64 1.98 70.50
N SER A 785 1.25 2.48 71.57
CA SER A 785 1.56 3.88 71.77
C SER A 785 2.51 4.42 70.66
N LYS A 786 3.58 3.68 70.32
CA LYS A 786 4.53 4.10 69.27
C LYS A 786 3.90 4.06 67.92
N PHE A 787 3.01 3.11 67.61
CA PHE A 787 2.29 3.04 66.37
C PHE A 787 1.30 4.20 66.20
N GLU A 788 0.57 4.56 67.27
CA GLU A 788 -0.33 5.72 67.30
C GLU A 788 0.42 7.04 67.02
N ASP A 789 1.64 7.17 67.51
CA ASP A 789 2.52 8.34 67.36
C ASP A 789 3.14 8.48 65.94
N LEU A 790 3.08 7.43 65.09
CA LEU A 790 3.57 7.50 63.74
C LEU A 790 2.71 8.42 62.86
N ALA A 791 3.36 9.18 61.98
CA ALA A 791 2.67 10.05 61.04
C ALA A 791 1.77 9.23 60.07
N SER A 792 0.58 9.73 59.77
CA SER A 792 -0.34 9.10 58.79
C SER A 792 0.31 8.92 57.44
N GLN A 793 1.14 9.86 57.01
CA GLN A 793 1.92 9.79 55.78
C GLN A 793 2.84 8.56 55.75
N GLU A 794 3.58 8.27 56.82
CA GLU A 794 4.49 7.16 56.90
C GLU A 794 3.75 5.81 56.85
N LYS A 795 2.62 5.70 57.62
CA LYS A 795 1.74 4.54 57.55
C LYS A 795 1.18 4.28 56.13
N PHE A 796 0.74 5.37 55.48
CA PHE A 796 0.19 5.29 54.13
C PHE A 796 1.23 4.90 53.10
N GLU A 797 2.43 5.47 53.10
CA GLU A 797 3.50 5.14 52.16
C GLU A 797 3.89 3.66 52.25
N VAL A 798 4.04 3.12 53.42
CA VAL A 798 4.36 1.70 53.60
C VAL A 798 3.19 0.82 53.15
N SER A 799 1.95 1.14 53.54
CA SER A 799 0.77 0.36 53.16
C SER A 799 0.52 0.35 51.65
N GLU A 800 0.68 1.52 50.97
CA GLU A 800 0.49 1.67 49.54
C GLU A 800 1.60 0.94 48.78
N THR A 801 2.86 1.00 49.25
CA THR A 801 3.96 0.27 48.67
C THR A 801 3.70 -1.25 48.71
N VAL A 802 3.30 -1.79 49.86
CA VAL A 802 2.95 -3.19 49.98
C VAL A 802 1.75 -3.56 49.12
N SER A 803 0.69 -2.75 49.11
CA SER A 803 -0.53 -2.98 48.31
C SER A 803 -0.26 -2.95 46.83
N SER A 804 0.62 -2.02 46.35
CA SER A 804 1.03 -1.91 44.95
C SER A 804 1.85 -3.14 44.53
N LEU A 805 2.88 -3.47 45.31
CA LEU A 805 3.73 -4.60 45.00
C LEU A 805 2.97 -5.95 45.15
N THR A 806 1.97 -6.06 46.04
CA THR A 806 1.07 -7.21 46.08
C THR A 806 0.32 -7.40 44.75
N ARG A 807 -0.28 -6.33 44.22
CA ARG A 807 -1.00 -6.39 42.95
C ARG A 807 -0.08 -6.70 41.77
N GLU A 808 1.10 -6.12 41.74
CA GLU A 808 2.12 -6.42 40.71
C GLU A 808 2.55 -7.87 40.81
N MET A 809 2.84 -8.36 41.99
CA MET A 809 3.27 -9.73 42.22
C MET A 809 2.21 -10.77 41.78
N VAL A 810 0.93 -10.51 42.05
CA VAL A 810 -0.18 -11.39 41.59
C VAL A 810 -0.20 -11.46 40.05
N ASN A 811 -0.09 -10.33 39.39
CA ASN A 811 -0.07 -10.26 37.92
C ASN A 811 1.17 -10.99 37.35
N ASP A 812 2.34 -10.76 37.96
CA ASP A 812 3.59 -11.37 37.52
C ASP A 812 3.56 -12.87 37.65
N VAL A 813 3.05 -13.39 38.75
CA VAL A 813 2.88 -14.83 38.96
C VAL A 813 1.92 -15.45 37.94
N GLN A 814 0.80 -14.79 37.62
CA GLN A 814 -0.16 -15.28 36.62
C GLN A 814 0.48 -15.37 35.23
N ILE A 815 1.25 -14.34 34.82
CA ILE A 815 1.99 -14.35 33.57
C ILE A 815 3.00 -15.49 33.52
N LEU A 816 3.75 -15.68 34.62
CA LEU A 816 4.78 -16.70 34.71
C LEU A 816 4.20 -18.11 34.72
N GLN A 817 3.07 -18.34 35.40
CA GLN A 817 2.34 -19.61 35.39
C GLN A 817 1.95 -19.98 33.94
N LYS A 818 1.34 -19.08 33.22
CA LYS A 818 0.93 -19.30 31.84
C LYS A 818 2.11 -19.61 30.91
N GLN A 819 3.21 -18.86 31.06
CA GLN A 819 4.42 -19.08 30.28
C GLN A 819 5.10 -20.43 30.62
N HIS A 820 5.13 -20.76 31.89
CA HIS A 820 5.69 -22.03 32.33
C HIS A 820 4.89 -23.23 31.84
N GLU A 821 3.57 -23.21 31.93
CA GLU A 821 2.70 -24.25 31.39
C GLU A 821 2.91 -24.45 29.90
N GLN A 822 3.01 -23.35 29.14
CA GLN A 822 3.32 -23.40 27.72
C GLN A 822 4.68 -24.04 27.47
N ARG A 823 5.72 -23.65 28.23
CA ARG A 823 7.07 -24.15 28.09
C ARG A 823 7.13 -25.64 28.33
N ILE A 824 6.56 -26.13 29.46
CA ILE A 824 6.52 -27.55 29.83
C ILE A 824 5.77 -28.35 28.76
N THR A 825 4.62 -27.86 28.30
CA THR A 825 3.82 -28.50 27.26
C THR A 825 4.59 -28.64 25.95
N TYR A 826 5.28 -27.55 25.51
CA TYR A 826 6.11 -27.60 24.31
C TYR A 826 7.31 -28.54 24.44
N LEU A 827 7.97 -28.56 25.59
CA LEU A 827 9.09 -29.47 25.84
C LEU A 827 8.64 -30.91 25.79
N LEU A 828 7.53 -31.28 26.43
CA LEU A 828 6.99 -32.64 26.41
C LEU A 828 6.57 -33.06 25.00
N THR A 829 5.83 -32.20 24.29
CA THR A 829 5.43 -32.47 22.90
C THR A 829 6.65 -32.63 21.98
N ARG A 830 7.69 -31.85 22.24
CA ARG A 830 8.94 -31.93 21.45
C ARG A 830 9.68 -33.24 21.75
N LEU A 831 9.72 -33.66 22.96
CA LEU A 831 10.33 -34.93 23.36
C LEU A 831 9.66 -36.12 22.65
N GLU A 832 8.33 -36.17 22.61
CA GLU A 832 7.58 -37.20 21.89
C GLU A 832 7.95 -37.24 20.41
N LYS A 833 7.97 -36.09 19.74
CA LYS A 833 8.38 -35.99 18.33
C LYS A 833 9.84 -36.43 18.08
N LEU A 834 10.73 -36.23 19.05
CA LEU A 834 12.11 -36.69 18.96
C LEU A 834 12.20 -38.22 19.12
N LYS A 835 11.38 -38.82 20.01
CA LYS A 835 11.24 -40.27 20.17
C LYS A 835 10.73 -40.92 18.87
N GLU A 836 9.64 -40.43 18.31
CA GLU A 836 9.09 -40.96 17.08
C GLU A 836 10.12 -40.92 15.92
N ARG A 837 10.87 -39.83 15.80
CA ARG A 837 11.92 -39.70 14.79
C ARG A 837 13.08 -40.69 15.02
N LYS A 838 13.43 -40.97 16.25
CA LYS A 838 14.46 -41.95 16.64
C LYS A 838 14.01 -43.36 16.27
N GLU A 839 12.76 -43.71 16.56
CA GLU A 839 12.15 -45.00 16.21
C GLU A 839 12.04 -45.19 14.70
N GLN A 840 11.59 -44.19 13.96
CA GLN A 840 11.53 -44.23 12.50
C GLN A 840 12.92 -44.40 11.85
N LYS A 841 13.97 -43.78 12.39
CA LYS A 841 15.35 -43.97 11.95
C LYS A 841 15.84 -45.41 12.25
N LEU A 842 15.53 -45.95 13.44
CA LEU A 842 15.86 -47.33 13.81
C LEU A 842 15.13 -48.35 12.94
N LEU A 843 13.86 -48.09 12.60
CA LEU A 843 13.07 -48.96 11.74
C LEU A 843 13.64 -48.96 10.31
N LYS A 844 14.00 -47.76 9.77
CA LYS A 844 14.65 -47.60 8.46
C LYS A 844 16.05 -48.28 8.43
N ALA A 845 16.77 -48.26 9.52
CA ALA A 845 18.08 -48.94 9.61
C ALA A 845 17.97 -50.47 9.72
N LYS A 846 16.87 -50.98 10.26
CA LYS A 846 16.57 -52.44 10.31
C LYS A 846 16.02 -52.97 8.96
N LEU A 847 15.51 -52.08 8.10
CA LEU A 847 14.99 -52.41 6.78
C LEU A 847 16.04 -52.26 5.66
N LYS A 848 17.20 -51.69 5.95
CA LYS A 848 18.41 -51.72 5.13
C LYS A 848 19.32 -52.89 5.58
#